data_ed7339d86e3cb2522b990baf95c50e28
#
_entry.id   ed7339d86e3cb2522b990baf95c50e28
#
_cell.length_a   1.000
_cell.length_b   1.000
_cell.length_c   1.000
_cell.angle_alpha   90.00
_cell.angle_beta   90.00
_cell.angle_gamma   90.00
#
_symmetry.space_group_name_H-M   'P 1'
#
loop_
_entity.id
_entity.type
_entity.pdbx_description
1 polymer ?
#
loop_
_entity_poly.entity_id
_entity_poly.type
_entity_poly.pdbx_seq_one_letter_code
_entity_poly.pdbx_strand_id
1 'polypeptide(L)'
;MQSFRTEIENPIVEKDILELARKIELFKEGKIDEERFRSLRLARGVYGQRQLGVQMIRIKLPYGKVSSEQLHRIADVSDEYSRGRLHITTRQDIQIHHVSLDRTPELWAQLEKDDITLREACGNAVRNITASETAGIDVNEPFDVSPYADATFKFFLRNPICQEMGRKFKMSFSATDDDTALSFMHDLGFIAKSKIIAGKPEKGFKVLLGGGLGSQPRHADVIYEFLPADLLIPTIEGVLRVFDRYGERAKRAKARLKFLIKEVGVPAFLDLVKEEQKAFSYTNYPIDTTDFEQEITFETAEIPLVKIKDKESYNKWKQSNVIQQKQSGLFAIGVKVHLGDFYTDKARLLADLIKKYGANELRFTLRQNILIRHIRQETLPFFYIELEKLGFTESGYNSLNDITACPGTDTCNLGISSSTGIASELERVLKSEYPEYVNNKELAIKISGCMNACGQHNMAHIGFQGMSVKVGNLLAPALQVLVGGGVIGNGKGRFSDKLVKIPSKRGPESLRVLLNDFEDNKDDNERFLTYYDRKGKTYFYDLLKHLSDTSNLSEDDFMDWGHDKNYVKAIGVGECAGVVIDLIATLLFESEEKIENATQAFNQEQWSDSIYHSYSAIINTAKALLTAQGEKTNTQAGIISSFDNVFIDENKISLATKTSFADFVYQIKENEPTEAFANKYLENTKAFYKAVDSYRKLALEN
;
A
#
# COMPACT_ATOMS: atom_id res chain seq x y z
N MET A 1 -4.09 30.14 9.85
CA MET A 1 -4.87 29.59 8.72
C MET A 1 -4.84 30.42 7.44
N GLN A 2 -4.37 31.64 7.47
CA GLN A 2 -4.35 32.48 6.25
C GLN A 2 -3.09 32.33 5.38
N SER A 3 -2.00 31.77 5.90
CA SER A 3 -0.68 31.84 5.22
C SER A 3 -0.53 30.87 4.05
N PHE A 4 -1.22 29.75 3.99
CA PHE A 4 -1.04 28.81 2.89
C PHE A 4 -2.07 28.95 1.76
N ARG A 5 -3.12 29.74 1.93
CA ARG A 5 -4.11 30.02 0.88
C ARG A 5 -3.55 30.69 -0.36
N THR A 6 -2.50 31.47 -0.20
CA THR A 6 -1.87 32.21 -1.32
C THR A 6 -0.80 31.40 -2.05
N GLU A 7 -0.44 30.20 -1.55
CA GLU A 7 0.69 29.42 -2.05
C GLU A 7 0.27 28.15 -2.82
N ILE A 8 -1.02 27.78 -2.78
CA ILE A 8 -1.55 26.60 -3.46
C ILE A 8 -2.37 27.05 -4.68
N GLU A 9 -1.86 26.73 -5.85
CA GLU A 9 -2.49 27.11 -7.12
C GLU A 9 -3.73 26.23 -7.44
N ASN A 10 -3.75 24.97 -6.96
CA ASN A 10 -4.83 24.04 -7.26
C ASN A 10 -5.97 24.14 -6.22
N PRO A 11 -7.16 24.64 -6.60
CA PRO A 11 -8.27 24.88 -5.67
C PRO A 11 -8.84 23.58 -5.07
N ILE A 12 -8.70 22.44 -5.73
CA ILE A 12 -9.17 21.15 -5.23
C ILE A 12 -8.27 20.70 -4.08
N VAL A 13 -6.96 20.87 -4.24
CA VAL A 13 -5.96 20.56 -3.22
C VAL A 13 -6.10 21.50 -2.02
N GLU A 14 -6.26 22.80 -2.27
CA GLU A 14 -6.51 23.80 -1.21
C GLU A 14 -7.73 23.41 -0.38
N LYS A 15 -8.84 23.02 -1.03
CA LYS A 15 -10.04 22.55 -0.35
C LYS A 15 -9.79 21.33 0.54
N ASP A 16 -9.07 20.33 0.05
CA ASP A 16 -8.71 19.13 0.82
C ASP A 16 -7.92 19.47 2.10
N ILE A 17 -6.97 20.40 2.00
CA ILE A 17 -6.12 20.84 3.12
C ILE A 17 -6.92 21.65 4.13
N LEU A 18 -7.74 22.60 3.66
CA LEU A 18 -8.62 23.40 4.51
C LEU A 18 -9.65 22.53 5.25
N GLU A 19 -10.18 21.52 4.58
CA GLU A 19 -11.08 20.55 5.20
C GLU A 19 -10.37 19.77 6.32
N LEU A 20 -9.15 19.30 6.11
CA LEU A 20 -8.36 18.64 7.15
C LEU A 20 -8.16 19.57 8.36
N ALA A 21 -7.75 20.83 8.13
CA ALA A 21 -7.55 21.81 9.18
C ALA A 21 -8.83 22.03 10.00
N ARG A 22 -9.96 22.27 9.32
CA ARG A 22 -11.29 22.42 9.97
C ARG A 22 -11.69 21.20 10.81
N LYS A 23 -11.46 19.99 10.28
CA LYS A 23 -11.80 18.75 11.00
C LYS A 23 -10.92 18.53 12.22
N ILE A 24 -9.64 18.94 12.20
CA ILE A 24 -8.76 18.93 13.37
C ILE A 24 -9.31 19.86 14.46
N GLU A 25 -9.76 21.07 14.11
CA GLU A 25 -10.37 22.00 15.06
C GLU A 25 -11.66 21.43 15.68
N LEU A 26 -12.57 20.93 14.84
CA LEU A 26 -13.81 20.31 15.32
C LEU A 26 -13.57 19.09 16.22
N PHE A 27 -12.53 18.31 15.95
CA PHE A 27 -12.10 17.20 16.81
C PHE A 27 -11.62 17.70 18.17
N LYS A 28 -10.79 18.74 18.20
CA LYS A 28 -10.30 19.36 19.45
C LYS A 28 -11.41 19.97 20.30
N GLU A 29 -12.42 20.53 19.64
CA GLU A 29 -13.63 21.06 20.30
C GLU A 29 -14.60 19.98 20.78
N GLY A 30 -14.29 18.69 20.53
CA GLY A 30 -15.16 17.56 20.88
C GLY A 30 -16.42 17.44 20.03
N LYS A 31 -16.50 18.15 18.90
CA LYS A 31 -17.64 18.11 17.97
C LYS A 31 -17.61 16.94 17.00
N ILE A 32 -16.45 16.31 16.85
CA ILE A 32 -16.26 15.07 16.08
C ILE A 32 -15.63 14.05 17.00
N ASP A 33 -16.18 12.84 17.04
CA ASP A 33 -15.62 11.75 17.82
C ASP A 33 -14.31 11.20 17.22
N GLU A 34 -13.53 10.49 18.03
CA GLU A 34 -12.20 10.00 17.64
C GLU A 34 -12.25 9.03 16.45
N GLU A 35 -13.27 8.19 16.35
CA GLU A 35 -13.34 7.17 15.29
C GLU A 35 -13.64 7.80 13.95
N ARG A 36 -14.58 8.73 13.91
CA ARG A 36 -14.90 9.50 12.71
C ARG A 36 -13.72 10.35 12.26
N PHE A 37 -13.10 11.08 13.17
CA PHE A 37 -11.90 11.84 12.87
C PHE A 37 -10.75 10.95 12.37
N ARG A 38 -10.62 9.75 12.91
CA ARG A 38 -9.65 8.75 12.47
C ARG A 38 -9.82 8.38 11.00
N SER A 39 -11.04 8.10 10.56
CA SER A 39 -11.30 7.79 9.14
C SER A 39 -10.89 8.94 8.24
N LEU A 40 -11.26 10.16 8.60
CA LEU A 40 -10.95 11.38 7.84
C LEU A 40 -9.45 11.62 7.71
N ARG A 41 -8.68 11.58 8.81
CA ARG A 41 -7.24 11.81 8.78
C ARG A 41 -6.47 10.70 8.07
N LEU A 42 -6.91 9.44 8.19
CA LEU A 42 -6.28 8.33 7.47
C LEU A 42 -6.37 8.49 5.95
N ALA A 43 -7.52 8.92 5.42
CA ALA A 43 -7.67 9.19 3.99
C ALA A 43 -6.76 10.32 3.49
N ARG A 44 -6.20 11.12 4.40
CA ARG A 44 -5.26 12.22 4.14
C ARG A 44 -3.83 11.90 4.58
N GLY A 45 -3.46 10.62 4.63
CA GLY A 45 -2.11 10.16 4.92
C GLY A 45 -1.64 10.33 6.37
N VAL A 46 -2.50 10.85 7.26
CA VAL A 46 -2.18 11.10 8.68
C VAL A 46 -2.54 9.88 9.53
N TYR A 47 -1.56 9.28 10.18
CA TYR A 47 -1.70 8.02 10.91
C TYR A 47 -1.15 8.15 12.33
N GLY A 48 -1.97 7.90 13.37
CA GLY A 48 -1.49 7.90 14.75
C GLY A 48 -0.46 6.81 15.00
N GLN A 49 0.59 7.13 15.73
CA GLN A 49 1.65 6.18 16.05
C GLN A 49 1.62 5.74 17.52
N ARG A 50 2.52 4.83 17.91
CA ARG A 50 2.59 4.29 19.27
C ARG A 50 2.87 5.37 20.32
N GLN A 51 3.70 6.35 19.99
CA GLN A 51 3.97 7.50 20.85
C GLN A 51 2.76 8.42 20.86
N LEU A 52 2.31 8.80 22.06
CA LEU A 52 1.14 9.66 22.23
C LEU A 52 1.41 11.08 21.73
N GLY A 53 0.40 11.72 21.18
CA GLY A 53 0.42 13.13 20.75
C GLY A 53 1.09 13.38 19.39
N VAL A 54 1.64 12.36 18.74
CA VAL A 54 2.31 12.50 17.44
C VAL A 54 1.77 11.54 16.38
N GLN A 55 1.95 11.92 15.11
CA GLN A 55 1.43 11.23 13.96
C GLN A 55 2.57 10.76 13.04
N MET A 56 2.31 9.71 12.29
CA MET A 56 3.08 9.33 11.11
C MET A 56 2.38 9.89 9.88
N ILE A 57 3.12 10.56 9.04
CA ILE A 57 2.66 11.04 7.73
C ILE A 57 3.17 10.10 6.65
N ARG A 58 2.28 9.65 5.76
CA ARG A 58 2.66 8.86 4.60
C ARG A 58 2.49 9.67 3.34
N ILE A 59 3.59 9.83 2.63
CA ILE A 59 3.67 10.53 1.35
C ILE A 59 3.43 9.52 0.24
N LYS A 60 2.48 9.80 -0.66
CA LYS A 60 2.11 8.91 -1.77
C LYS A 60 3.00 9.24 -2.98
N LEU A 61 3.81 8.28 -3.40
CA LEU A 61 4.76 8.41 -4.50
C LEU A 61 4.47 7.32 -5.54
N PRO A 62 3.76 7.63 -6.63
CA PRO A 62 3.38 6.65 -7.64
C PRO A 62 4.61 5.92 -8.18
N TYR A 63 4.54 4.59 -8.21
CA TYR A 63 5.61 3.69 -8.65
C TYR A 63 7.01 4.03 -8.09
N GLY A 64 7.05 4.76 -6.97
CA GLY A 64 8.29 5.13 -6.27
C GLY A 64 9.12 6.22 -6.94
N LYS A 65 8.63 6.87 -8.01
CA LYS A 65 9.37 7.91 -8.74
C LYS A 65 9.51 9.19 -7.89
N VAL A 66 10.72 9.72 -7.85
CA VAL A 66 11.05 10.98 -7.16
C VAL A 66 12.11 11.74 -7.93
N SER A 67 11.90 13.04 -8.14
CA SER A 67 12.92 13.97 -8.65
C SER A 67 13.78 14.54 -7.52
N SER A 68 14.85 15.25 -7.87
CA SER A 68 15.69 15.97 -6.87
C SER A 68 14.90 17.03 -6.13
N GLU A 69 14.05 17.79 -6.83
CA GLU A 69 13.19 18.83 -6.25
C GLU A 69 12.25 18.23 -5.21
N GLN A 70 11.60 17.13 -5.57
CA GLN A 70 10.71 16.40 -4.66
C GLN A 70 11.47 15.83 -3.45
N LEU A 71 12.68 15.30 -3.65
CA LEU A 71 13.47 14.76 -2.56
C LEU A 71 13.96 15.87 -1.60
N HIS A 72 14.35 17.04 -2.12
CA HIS A 72 14.63 18.23 -1.32
C HIS A 72 13.40 18.66 -0.53
N ARG A 73 12.24 18.76 -1.16
CA ARG A 73 10.99 19.12 -0.49
C ARG A 73 10.63 18.17 0.64
N ILE A 74 10.76 16.86 0.43
CA ILE A 74 10.51 15.85 1.46
C ILE A 74 11.50 16.02 2.63
N ALA A 75 12.77 16.31 2.34
CA ALA A 75 13.78 16.55 3.35
C ALA A 75 13.48 17.82 4.17
N ASP A 76 13.14 18.94 3.51
CA ASP A 76 12.80 20.20 4.17
C ASP A 76 11.59 20.04 5.10
N VAL A 77 10.55 19.37 4.60
CA VAL A 77 9.35 19.06 5.39
C VAL A 77 9.67 18.15 6.58
N SER A 78 10.56 17.17 6.42
CA SER A 78 10.94 16.31 7.54
C SER A 78 11.72 17.07 8.62
N ASP A 79 12.59 17.98 8.23
CA ASP A 79 13.35 18.81 9.22
C ASP A 79 12.43 19.80 9.92
N GLU A 80 11.54 20.48 9.19
CA GLU A 80 10.64 21.51 9.73
C GLU A 80 9.58 20.93 10.67
N TYR A 81 8.98 19.78 10.31
CA TYR A 81 7.80 19.25 11.01
C TYR A 81 8.08 17.99 11.83
N SER A 82 9.30 17.40 11.74
CA SER A 82 9.67 16.16 12.39
C SER A 82 11.10 16.16 12.92
N ARG A 83 11.86 15.10 12.65
CA ARG A 83 13.21 14.87 13.21
C ARG A 83 14.27 14.58 12.13
N GLY A 84 13.99 14.91 10.89
CA GLY A 84 14.93 14.70 9.78
C GLY A 84 15.19 13.23 9.42
N ARG A 85 14.31 12.29 9.82
CA ARG A 85 14.38 10.87 9.44
C ARG A 85 13.30 10.52 8.45
N LEU A 86 13.68 9.90 7.35
CA LEU A 86 12.81 9.39 6.30
C LEU A 86 12.78 7.87 6.33
N HIS A 87 11.59 7.27 6.11
CA HIS A 87 11.42 5.83 6.08
C HIS A 87 10.77 5.38 4.77
N ILE A 88 11.51 4.61 3.96
CA ILE A 88 11.02 3.99 2.73
C ILE A 88 10.17 2.77 3.09
N THR A 89 8.98 2.67 2.51
CA THR A 89 8.08 1.55 2.79
C THR A 89 8.14 0.46 1.72
N THR A 90 7.62 -0.73 2.05
CA THR A 90 7.42 -1.84 1.09
C THR A 90 6.36 -1.56 0.02
N ARG A 91 5.89 -0.30 -0.10
CA ARG A 91 4.97 0.17 -1.14
C ARG A 91 5.48 1.38 -1.88
N GLN A 92 6.79 1.59 -1.88
CA GLN A 92 7.43 2.70 -2.60
C GLN A 92 6.97 4.09 -2.13
N ASP A 93 6.44 4.17 -0.90
CA ASP A 93 6.05 5.39 -0.20
C ASP A 93 7.16 5.85 0.74
N ILE A 94 7.15 7.13 1.13
CA ILE A 94 7.93 7.64 2.26
C ILE A 94 7.01 7.86 3.47
N GLN A 95 7.53 7.59 4.66
CA GLN A 95 6.92 7.96 5.94
C GLN A 95 7.80 8.94 6.70
N ILE A 96 7.15 9.95 7.30
CA ILE A 96 7.74 10.86 8.26
C ILE A 96 7.03 10.63 9.60
N HIS A 97 7.79 10.38 10.65
CA HIS A 97 7.26 10.06 11.98
C HIS A 97 7.36 11.25 12.93
N HIS A 98 6.63 11.21 14.07
CA HIS A 98 6.67 12.21 15.13
C HIS A 98 6.17 13.61 14.75
N VAL A 99 5.25 13.72 13.81
CA VAL A 99 4.64 14.99 13.39
C VAL A 99 3.49 15.36 14.33
N SER A 100 3.40 16.64 14.72
CA SER A 100 2.22 17.14 15.45
C SER A 100 0.99 17.16 14.56
N LEU A 101 -0.16 16.73 15.09
CA LEU A 101 -1.44 16.72 14.36
C LEU A 101 -1.78 18.10 13.80
N ASP A 102 -1.56 19.14 14.59
CA ASP A 102 -1.92 20.52 14.24
C ASP A 102 -1.14 21.08 13.05
N ARG A 103 0.08 20.57 12.85
CA ARG A 103 0.94 21.01 11.75
C ARG A 103 0.75 20.18 10.47
N THR A 104 -0.12 19.16 10.49
CA THR A 104 -0.31 18.30 9.30
C THR A 104 -0.90 19.01 8.09
N PRO A 105 -1.83 20.01 8.21
CA PRO A 105 -2.31 20.76 7.04
C PRO A 105 -1.22 21.62 6.40
N GLU A 106 -0.39 22.29 7.23
CA GLU A 106 0.72 23.11 6.77
C GLU A 106 1.78 22.25 6.06
N LEU A 107 2.17 21.14 6.68
CA LEU A 107 3.08 20.14 6.11
C LEU A 107 2.59 19.68 4.74
N TRP A 108 1.30 19.37 4.62
CA TRP A 108 0.72 18.94 3.34
C TRP A 108 0.79 20.05 2.29
N ALA A 109 0.48 21.28 2.65
CA ALA A 109 0.60 22.43 1.75
C ALA A 109 2.03 22.62 1.22
N GLN A 110 3.05 22.39 2.05
CA GLN A 110 4.45 22.47 1.59
C GLN A 110 4.79 21.38 0.58
N LEU A 111 4.30 20.14 0.77
CA LEU A 111 4.55 19.03 -0.15
C LEU A 111 3.90 19.26 -1.52
N GLU A 112 2.69 19.81 -1.56
CA GLU A 112 1.95 20.05 -2.81
C GLU A 112 2.63 21.11 -3.73
N LYS A 113 3.59 21.91 -3.23
CA LYS A 113 4.38 22.82 -4.06
C LYS A 113 5.22 22.11 -5.12
N ASP A 114 5.53 20.83 -4.90
CA ASP A 114 6.25 19.98 -5.84
C ASP A 114 5.39 18.76 -6.25
N ASP A 115 4.05 18.92 -6.31
CA ASP A 115 3.08 17.91 -6.72
C ASP A 115 3.14 16.61 -5.89
N ILE A 116 3.49 16.72 -4.60
CA ILE A 116 3.56 15.58 -3.69
C ILE A 116 2.33 15.55 -2.80
N THR A 117 1.55 14.46 -2.86
CA THR A 117 0.29 14.37 -2.13
C THR A 117 0.32 13.38 -0.97
N LEU A 118 -0.50 13.69 0.06
CA LEU A 118 -0.85 12.78 1.15
C LEU A 118 -2.18 12.06 0.92
N ARG A 119 -2.95 12.51 -0.08
CA ARG A 119 -4.31 12.01 -0.32
C ARG A 119 -4.31 10.50 -0.58
N GLU A 120 -5.16 9.75 0.15
CA GLU A 120 -5.35 8.30 0.01
C GLU A 120 -4.09 7.44 0.26
N ALA A 121 -3.03 8.00 0.82
CA ALA A 121 -1.86 7.21 1.19
C ALA A 121 -2.16 6.18 2.29
N CYS A 122 -3.20 6.42 3.09
CA CYS A 122 -3.70 5.54 4.15
C CYS A 122 -5.21 5.29 4.01
N GLY A 123 -5.85 4.68 5.01
CA GLY A 123 -7.30 4.48 5.05
C GLY A 123 -7.85 3.38 4.14
N ASN A 124 -9.14 3.46 3.90
CA ASN A 124 -9.91 2.54 3.06
C ASN A 124 -10.10 3.15 1.66
N ALA A 125 -9.02 3.31 0.95
CA ALA A 125 -8.96 3.92 -0.37
C ALA A 125 -8.04 3.11 -1.29
N VAL A 126 -7.94 3.50 -2.54
CA VAL A 126 -6.90 3.03 -3.47
C VAL A 126 -5.54 3.54 -2.98
N ARG A 127 -4.69 2.61 -2.58
CA ARG A 127 -3.35 2.91 -2.05
C ARG A 127 -2.40 3.28 -3.17
N ASN A 128 -1.18 3.67 -2.79
CA ASN A 128 -0.15 3.95 -3.80
C ASN A 128 -0.08 2.84 -4.84
N ILE A 129 0.02 3.23 -6.11
CA ILE A 129 0.23 2.31 -7.23
C ILE A 129 1.71 1.97 -7.26
N THR A 130 2.03 0.69 -7.16
CA THR A 130 3.42 0.22 -7.20
C THR A 130 3.76 -0.36 -8.56
N ALA A 131 5.03 -0.25 -8.96
CA ALA A 131 5.54 -0.90 -10.16
C ALA A 131 6.91 -1.51 -9.91
N SER A 132 7.38 -2.33 -10.85
CA SER A 132 8.78 -2.75 -10.88
C SER A 132 9.69 -1.53 -10.81
N GLU A 133 10.65 -1.52 -9.92
CA GLU A 133 11.64 -0.43 -9.83
C GLU A 133 12.46 -0.27 -11.11
N THR A 134 12.62 -1.35 -11.87
CA THR A 134 13.31 -1.39 -13.17
C THR A 134 12.42 -1.06 -14.36
N ALA A 135 11.14 -0.73 -14.17
CA ALA A 135 10.24 -0.36 -15.26
C ALA A 135 10.80 0.83 -16.06
N GLY A 136 10.83 0.70 -17.38
CA GLY A 136 11.42 1.67 -18.31
C GLY A 136 12.91 1.49 -18.56
N ILE A 137 13.59 0.61 -17.81
CA ILE A 137 15.03 0.34 -17.96
C ILE A 137 15.38 -1.15 -18.08
N ASP A 138 14.44 -2.04 -17.83
CA ASP A 138 14.68 -3.48 -17.84
C ASP A 138 14.91 -3.98 -19.29
N VAL A 139 15.96 -4.76 -19.46
CA VAL A 139 16.34 -5.31 -20.79
C VAL A 139 15.32 -6.34 -21.31
N ASN A 140 14.52 -6.92 -20.45
CA ASN A 140 13.55 -7.98 -20.77
C ASN A 140 12.10 -7.48 -20.82
N GLU A 141 11.83 -6.20 -20.52
CA GLU A 141 10.46 -5.70 -20.53
C GLU A 141 9.90 -5.56 -21.95
N PRO A 142 8.67 -6.01 -22.22
CA PRO A 142 8.04 -5.81 -23.52
C PRO A 142 7.69 -4.34 -23.79
N PHE A 143 7.46 -3.54 -22.74
CA PHE A 143 7.28 -2.09 -22.77
C PHE A 143 7.35 -1.53 -21.35
N ASP A 144 7.56 -0.22 -21.20
CA ASP A 144 7.54 0.47 -19.90
C ASP A 144 6.12 0.50 -19.31
N VAL A 145 5.97 -0.02 -18.09
CA VAL A 145 4.68 0.01 -17.37
C VAL A 145 4.46 1.30 -16.56
N SER A 146 5.46 2.16 -16.45
CA SER A 146 5.38 3.41 -15.67
C SER A 146 4.24 4.33 -16.14
N PRO A 147 4.00 4.56 -17.46
CA PRO A 147 2.88 5.38 -17.94
C PRO A 147 1.52 4.85 -17.48
N TYR A 148 1.36 3.54 -17.47
CA TYR A 148 0.11 2.88 -17.07
C TYR A 148 -0.13 2.95 -15.57
N ALA A 149 0.92 2.83 -14.77
CA ALA A 149 0.86 3.04 -13.32
C ALA A 149 0.53 4.50 -12.98
N ASP A 150 1.13 5.45 -13.69
CA ASP A 150 0.90 6.88 -13.54
C ASP A 150 -0.54 7.27 -13.92
N ALA A 151 -1.01 6.83 -15.08
CA ALA A 151 -2.39 7.06 -15.52
C ALA A 151 -3.41 6.46 -14.55
N THR A 152 -3.14 5.24 -14.04
CA THR A 152 -3.97 4.61 -13.01
C THR A 152 -4.00 5.45 -11.73
N PHE A 153 -2.84 5.95 -11.28
CA PHE A 153 -2.78 6.84 -10.13
C PHE A 153 -3.59 8.11 -10.34
N LYS A 154 -3.38 8.81 -11.45
CA LYS A 154 -4.06 10.08 -11.78
C LYS A 154 -5.57 9.90 -11.89
N PHE A 155 -6.03 8.82 -12.55
CA PHE A 155 -7.46 8.56 -12.75
C PHE A 155 -8.20 8.26 -11.44
N PHE A 156 -7.57 7.50 -10.51
CA PHE A 156 -8.23 7.10 -9.27
C PHE A 156 -7.93 8.00 -8.07
N LEU A 157 -7.01 8.95 -8.19
CA LEU A 157 -6.77 9.95 -7.14
C LEU A 157 -7.99 10.88 -7.02
N ARG A 158 -8.55 11.00 -5.84
CA ARG A 158 -9.77 11.77 -5.55
C ARG A 158 -11.03 11.27 -6.26
N ASN A 159 -10.95 10.17 -6.99
CA ASN A 159 -12.12 9.61 -7.64
C ASN A 159 -13.17 9.20 -6.58
N PRO A 160 -14.44 9.63 -6.72
CA PRO A 160 -15.48 9.38 -5.72
C PRO A 160 -15.66 7.91 -5.35
N ILE A 161 -15.57 6.99 -6.32
CA ILE A 161 -15.71 5.55 -6.07
C ILE A 161 -14.61 4.97 -5.17
N CYS A 162 -13.49 5.68 -5.04
CA CYS A 162 -12.32 5.25 -4.26
C CYS A 162 -12.31 5.80 -2.84
N GLN A 163 -13.29 6.65 -2.50
CA GLN A 163 -13.42 7.21 -1.16
C GLN A 163 -14.21 6.26 -0.27
N GLU A 164 -13.83 6.14 1.01
CA GLU A 164 -14.58 5.37 2.02
C GLU A 164 -14.95 3.93 1.60
N MET A 165 -14.09 3.28 0.84
CA MET A 165 -14.28 1.88 0.44
C MET A 165 -14.37 0.97 1.66
N GLY A 166 -14.96 -0.23 1.53
CA GLY A 166 -15.02 -1.22 2.61
C GLY A 166 -13.64 -1.57 3.20
N ARG A 167 -12.59 -1.53 2.37
CA ARG A 167 -11.20 -1.77 2.79
C ARG A 167 -10.21 -1.19 1.78
N LYS A 168 -8.93 -1.02 2.22
CA LYS A 168 -7.82 -0.63 1.35
C LYS A 168 -7.72 -1.55 0.12
N PHE A 169 -7.47 -0.94 -1.03
CA PHE A 169 -7.26 -1.61 -2.29
C PHE A 169 -5.84 -1.35 -2.81
N LYS A 170 -5.15 -2.37 -3.29
CA LYS A 170 -3.75 -2.31 -3.69
C LYS A 170 -3.57 -2.84 -5.10
N MET A 171 -2.85 -2.09 -5.92
CA MET A 171 -2.49 -2.46 -7.30
C MET A 171 -0.99 -2.47 -7.50
N SER A 172 -0.52 -3.27 -8.45
CA SER A 172 0.89 -3.32 -8.85
C SER A 172 1.06 -3.64 -10.32
N PHE A 173 2.14 -3.12 -10.91
CA PHE A 173 2.51 -3.29 -12.32
C PHE A 173 3.91 -3.90 -12.42
N SER A 174 4.01 -5.14 -12.89
CA SER A 174 5.28 -5.80 -13.15
C SER A 174 5.69 -5.60 -14.61
N ALA A 175 6.94 -5.18 -14.80
CA ALA A 175 7.50 -4.89 -16.12
C ALA A 175 7.82 -6.17 -16.90
N THR A 176 8.13 -7.27 -16.22
CA THR A 176 8.54 -8.56 -16.81
C THR A 176 7.84 -9.74 -16.14
N ASP A 177 8.04 -10.92 -16.71
CA ASP A 177 7.55 -12.18 -16.14
C ASP A 177 8.23 -12.56 -14.81
N ASP A 178 9.33 -11.93 -14.42
CA ASP A 178 9.93 -12.14 -13.09
C ASP A 178 9.02 -11.64 -11.95
N ASP A 179 7.98 -10.89 -12.28
CA ASP A 179 6.96 -10.38 -11.37
C ASP A 179 7.54 -9.62 -10.16
N THR A 180 8.51 -8.74 -10.43
CA THR A 180 9.23 -7.98 -9.39
C THR A 180 8.33 -7.03 -8.60
N ALA A 181 7.18 -6.61 -9.15
CA ALA A 181 6.16 -5.84 -8.43
C ALA A 181 5.16 -6.71 -7.66
N LEU A 182 5.37 -8.05 -7.61
CA LEU A 182 4.64 -8.99 -6.76
C LEU A 182 3.14 -9.02 -7.05
N SER A 183 2.76 -9.10 -8.32
CA SER A 183 1.37 -9.05 -8.79
C SER A 183 0.49 -10.11 -8.13
N PHE A 184 1.02 -11.32 -7.89
CA PHE A 184 0.30 -12.44 -7.29
C PHE A 184 -0.26 -12.19 -5.88
N MET A 185 0.22 -11.17 -5.17
CA MET A 185 -0.21 -10.85 -3.80
C MET A 185 -1.02 -9.54 -3.69
N HIS A 186 -1.40 -8.91 -4.79
CA HIS A 186 -2.15 -7.67 -4.81
C HIS A 186 -3.66 -7.90 -5.03
N ASP A 187 -4.49 -6.91 -4.69
CA ASP A 187 -5.93 -6.97 -4.97
C ASP A 187 -6.17 -6.99 -6.48
N LEU A 188 -5.37 -6.21 -7.25
CA LEU A 188 -5.16 -6.33 -8.68
C LEU A 188 -3.65 -6.30 -8.99
N GLY A 189 -3.19 -7.23 -9.80
CA GLY A 189 -1.82 -7.29 -10.30
C GLY A 189 -1.80 -7.31 -11.82
N PHE A 190 -0.85 -6.59 -12.40
CA PHE A 190 -0.67 -6.47 -13.84
C PHE A 190 0.77 -6.84 -14.21
N ILE A 191 0.93 -7.69 -15.23
CA ILE A 191 2.24 -8.05 -15.78
C ILE A 191 2.23 -7.67 -17.26
N ALA A 192 3.20 -6.88 -17.70
CA ALA A 192 3.32 -6.45 -19.08
C ALA A 192 3.42 -7.63 -20.06
N LYS A 193 2.65 -7.59 -21.11
CA LYS A 193 2.63 -8.56 -22.20
C LYS A 193 2.53 -7.86 -23.55
N SER A 194 3.23 -8.36 -24.54
CA SER A 194 3.06 -7.96 -25.93
C SER A 194 2.56 -9.14 -26.74
N LYS A 195 1.62 -8.92 -27.66
CA LYS A 195 1.04 -9.94 -28.52
C LYS A 195 0.94 -9.40 -29.94
N ILE A 196 1.23 -10.21 -30.93
CA ILE A 196 0.98 -9.84 -32.33
C ILE A 196 -0.49 -10.08 -32.65
N ILE A 197 -1.23 -9.01 -32.96
CA ILE A 197 -2.63 -9.03 -33.36
C ILE A 197 -2.75 -8.38 -34.75
N ALA A 198 -3.31 -9.09 -35.72
CA ALA A 198 -3.39 -8.61 -37.11
C ALA A 198 -2.06 -8.12 -37.68
N GLY A 199 -0.94 -8.78 -37.32
CA GLY A 199 0.41 -8.44 -37.80
C GLY A 199 1.07 -7.23 -37.13
N LYS A 200 0.42 -6.64 -36.11
CA LYS A 200 0.99 -5.51 -35.33
C LYS A 200 1.22 -5.91 -33.87
N PRO A 201 2.30 -5.42 -33.23
CA PRO A 201 2.51 -5.60 -31.81
C PRO A 201 1.47 -4.79 -31.03
N GLU A 202 0.73 -5.45 -30.15
CA GLU A 202 -0.24 -4.83 -29.24
C GLU A 202 0.26 -4.97 -27.81
N LYS A 203 0.23 -3.85 -27.06
CA LYS A 203 0.56 -3.78 -25.65
C LYS A 203 -0.65 -4.22 -24.81
N GLY A 204 -0.42 -5.01 -23.79
CA GLY A 204 -1.49 -5.47 -22.88
C GLY A 204 -0.92 -6.01 -21.59
N PHE A 205 -1.79 -6.57 -20.77
CA PHE A 205 -1.42 -7.06 -19.46
C PHE A 205 -2.01 -8.45 -19.18
N LYS A 206 -1.21 -9.31 -18.59
CA LYS A 206 -1.76 -10.41 -17.80
C LYS A 206 -2.30 -9.82 -16.51
N VAL A 207 -3.56 -10.13 -16.18
CA VAL A 207 -4.26 -9.53 -15.03
C VAL A 207 -4.58 -10.59 -13.99
N LEU A 208 -4.23 -10.29 -12.73
CA LEU A 208 -4.44 -11.12 -11.56
C LEU A 208 -5.37 -10.42 -10.58
N LEU A 209 -6.30 -11.15 -9.96
CA LEU A 209 -7.36 -10.63 -9.10
C LEU A 209 -7.43 -11.34 -7.75
N GLY A 210 -7.60 -10.58 -6.67
CA GLY A 210 -8.00 -11.09 -5.36
C GLY A 210 -6.87 -11.68 -4.52
N GLY A 211 -5.63 -11.23 -4.71
CA GLY A 211 -4.50 -11.56 -3.86
C GLY A 211 -4.47 -10.75 -2.55
N GLY A 212 -3.62 -11.16 -1.64
CA GLY A 212 -3.39 -10.40 -0.41
C GLY A 212 -2.64 -11.14 0.68
N LEU A 213 -1.78 -10.42 1.40
CA LEU A 213 -1.09 -10.89 2.59
C LEU A 213 -1.93 -10.73 3.87
N GLY A 214 -1.32 -10.88 5.02
CA GLY A 214 -1.90 -10.79 6.36
C GLY A 214 -2.04 -12.17 7.01
N SER A 215 -2.93 -12.30 8.00
CA SER A 215 -3.11 -13.55 8.74
C SER A 215 -3.53 -14.74 7.90
N GLN A 216 -4.24 -14.50 6.81
CA GLN A 216 -4.71 -15.49 5.83
C GLN A 216 -4.26 -15.04 4.43
N PRO A 217 -3.02 -15.30 4.01
CA PRO A 217 -2.54 -14.94 2.68
C PRO A 217 -3.31 -15.71 1.60
N ARG A 218 -3.51 -15.07 0.44
CA ARG A 218 -4.16 -15.65 -0.73
C ARG A 218 -3.45 -15.22 -1.99
N HIS A 219 -3.22 -16.15 -2.91
CA HIS A 219 -2.77 -15.86 -4.26
C HIS A 219 -3.90 -15.21 -5.05
N ALA A 220 -3.53 -14.27 -5.92
CA ALA A 220 -4.44 -13.74 -6.91
C ALA A 220 -4.69 -14.80 -8.01
N ASP A 221 -5.92 -14.84 -8.51
CA ASP A 221 -6.28 -15.66 -9.66
C ASP A 221 -6.04 -14.91 -10.97
N VAL A 222 -5.57 -15.59 -12.00
CA VAL A 222 -5.45 -15.02 -13.33
C VAL A 222 -6.85 -14.86 -13.93
N ILE A 223 -7.23 -13.62 -14.27
CA ILE A 223 -8.53 -13.33 -14.89
C ILE A 223 -8.41 -13.04 -16.39
N TYR A 224 -7.26 -12.53 -16.83
CA TYR A 224 -6.92 -12.34 -18.22
C TYR A 224 -5.46 -12.74 -18.44
N GLU A 225 -5.19 -13.62 -19.40
CA GLU A 225 -3.82 -13.88 -19.87
C GLU A 225 -3.28 -12.72 -20.73
N PHE A 226 -4.20 -11.98 -21.39
CA PHE A 226 -3.91 -10.76 -22.12
C PHE A 226 -5.13 -9.85 -22.13
N LEU A 227 -5.03 -8.70 -21.49
CA LEU A 227 -5.99 -7.60 -21.54
C LEU A 227 -5.34 -6.48 -22.34
N PRO A 228 -5.93 -6.01 -23.47
CA PRO A 228 -5.44 -4.85 -24.20
C PRO A 228 -5.26 -3.63 -23.27
N ALA A 229 -4.23 -2.83 -23.51
CA ALA A 229 -3.85 -1.75 -22.59
C ALA A 229 -4.91 -0.65 -22.47
N ASP A 230 -5.71 -0.41 -23.50
CA ASP A 230 -6.82 0.55 -23.51
C ASP A 230 -8.04 0.10 -22.67
N LEU A 231 -8.12 -1.19 -22.33
CA LEU A 231 -9.14 -1.74 -21.42
C LEU A 231 -8.70 -1.73 -19.94
N LEU A 232 -7.50 -1.23 -19.63
CA LEU A 232 -6.95 -1.23 -18.28
C LEU A 232 -7.84 -0.46 -17.30
N ILE A 233 -8.10 0.81 -17.56
CA ILE A 233 -8.89 1.69 -16.68
C ILE A 233 -10.33 1.22 -16.54
N PRO A 234 -11.08 0.87 -17.63
CA PRO A 234 -12.42 0.32 -17.50
C PRO A 234 -12.49 -0.95 -16.66
N THR A 235 -11.48 -1.81 -16.77
CA THR A 235 -11.41 -3.06 -15.97
C THR A 235 -11.18 -2.74 -14.49
N ILE A 236 -10.25 -1.85 -14.16
CA ILE A 236 -9.98 -1.44 -12.77
C ILE A 236 -11.22 -0.80 -12.16
N GLU A 237 -11.87 0.13 -12.86
CA GLU A 237 -13.06 0.81 -12.34
C GLU A 237 -14.20 -0.18 -12.09
N GLY A 238 -14.45 -1.10 -13.00
CA GLY A 238 -15.47 -2.13 -12.81
C GLY A 238 -15.20 -3.00 -11.58
N VAL A 239 -13.96 -3.43 -11.37
CA VAL A 239 -13.55 -4.18 -10.18
C VAL A 239 -13.74 -3.38 -8.89
N LEU A 240 -13.38 -2.09 -8.90
CA LEU A 240 -13.53 -1.21 -7.74
C LEU A 240 -15.01 -1.00 -7.39
N ARG A 241 -15.88 -0.77 -8.38
CA ARG A 241 -17.33 -0.62 -8.17
C ARG A 241 -17.97 -1.88 -7.59
N VAL A 242 -17.65 -3.06 -8.12
CA VAL A 242 -18.13 -4.33 -7.56
C VAL A 242 -17.62 -4.53 -6.15
N PHE A 243 -16.33 -4.25 -5.88
CA PHE A 243 -15.79 -4.36 -4.53
C PHE A 243 -16.45 -3.38 -3.55
N ASP A 244 -16.76 -2.16 -3.98
CA ASP A 244 -17.44 -1.17 -3.13
C ASP A 244 -18.87 -1.60 -2.80
N ARG A 245 -19.63 -2.12 -3.77
CA ARG A 245 -21.03 -2.54 -3.63
C ARG A 245 -21.22 -3.83 -2.85
N TYR A 246 -20.39 -4.84 -3.13
CA TYR A 246 -20.59 -6.21 -2.64
C TYR A 246 -19.59 -6.61 -1.54
N GLY A 247 -18.56 -5.79 -1.28
CA GLY A 247 -17.54 -6.05 -0.28
C GLY A 247 -18.08 -5.97 1.16
N GLU A 248 -17.59 -6.83 2.02
CA GLU A 248 -17.90 -6.83 3.46
C GLU A 248 -17.39 -5.53 4.13
N ARG A 249 -18.26 -4.82 4.86
CA ARG A 249 -17.95 -3.54 5.50
C ARG A 249 -17.97 -3.61 7.03
N ALA A 250 -18.79 -4.48 7.63
CA ALA A 250 -18.94 -4.58 9.07
C ALA A 250 -17.84 -5.44 9.71
N LYS A 251 -17.50 -6.59 9.10
CA LYS A 251 -16.49 -7.52 9.62
C LYS A 251 -15.12 -7.19 9.03
N ARG A 252 -14.43 -6.21 9.62
CA ARG A 252 -13.13 -5.71 9.15
C ARG A 252 -12.09 -6.79 8.81
N ALA A 253 -12.03 -7.88 9.56
CA ALA A 253 -11.11 -8.99 9.30
C ALA A 253 -11.40 -9.70 7.96
N LYS A 254 -12.61 -9.59 7.42
CA LYS A 254 -13.07 -10.17 6.16
C LYS A 254 -13.36 -9.14 5.06
N ALA A 255 -13.03 -7.88 5.27
CA ALA A 255 -13.40 -6.78 4.38
C ALA A 255 -12.49 -6.61 3.14
N ARG A 256 -11.39 -7.38 3.00
CA ARG A 256 -10.51 -7.32 1.82
C ARG A 256 -11.16 -8.02 0.63
N LEU A 257 -10.87 -7.53 -0.60
CA LEU A 257 -11.35 -8.11 -1.87
C LEU A 257 -11.19 -9.63 -1.93
N LYS A 258 -10.07 -10.17 -1.48
CA LYS A 258 -9.81 -11.63 -1.49
C LYS A 258 -10.87 -12.48 -0.79
N PHE A 259 -11.58 -11.92 0.18
CA PHE A 259 -12.67 -12.63 0.87
C PHE A 259 -13.96 -12.60 0.05
N LEU A 260 -14.26 -11.48 -0.62
CA LEU A 260 -15.35 -11.40 -1.58
C LEU A 260 -15.15 -12.39 -2.74
N ILE A 261 -13.93 -12.42 -3.33
CA ILE A 261 -13.60 -13.40 -4.39
C ILE A 261 -13.74 -14.83 -3.90
N LYS A 262 -13.35 -15.13 -2.64
CA LYS A 262 -13.53 -16.47 -2.07
C LYS A 262 -15.01 -16.86 -1.90
N GLU A 263 -15.86 -15.88 -1.62
CA GLU A 263 -17.29 -16.07 -1.36
C GLU A 263 -18.07 -16.27 -2.66
N VAL A 264 -17.91 -15.38 -3.64
CA VAL A 264 -18.71 -15.37 -4.86
C VAL A 264 -18.07 -16.14 -6.01
N GLY A 265 -16.76 -16.37 -5.98
CA GLY A 265 -15.98 -16.97 -7.05
C GLY A 265 -15.63 -15.97 -8.16
N VAL A 266 -14.54 -16.26 -8.89
CA VAL A 266 -14.04 -15.39 -9.97
C VAL A 266 -15.04 -15.21 -11.11
N PRO A 267 -15.70 -16.28 -11.65
CA PRO A 267 -16.64 -16.11 -12.77
C PRO A 267 -17.79 -15.17 -12.43
N ALA A 268 -18.48 -15.39 -11.31
CA ALA A 268 -19.60 -14.56 -10.89
C ALA A 268 -19.15 -13.11 -10.58
N PHE A 269 -17.97 -12.93 -10.01
CA PHE A 269 -17.40 -11.60 -9.80
C PHE A 269 -17.17 -10.84 -11.12
N LEU A 270 -16.62 -11.53 -12.15
CA LEU A 270 -16.39 -10.93 -13.46
C LEU A 270 -17.71 -10.61 -14.20
N ASP A 271 -18.75 -11.39 -14.00
CA ASP A 271 -20.06 -11.07 -14.56
C ASP A 271 -20.64 -9.81 -13.92
N LEU A 272 -20.47 -9.60 -12.60
CA LEU A 272 -20.82 -8.35 -11.94
C LEU A 272 -19.98 -7.17 -12.48
N VAL A 273 -18.69 -7.39 -12.76
CA VAL A 273 -17.83 -6.35 -13.38
C VAL A 273 -18.37 -5.93 -14.74
N LYS A 274 -18.75 -6.89 -15.58
CA LYS A 274 -19.36 -6.59 -16.90
C LYS A 274 -20.67 -5.82 -16.76
N GLU A 275 -21.49 -6.14 -15.77
CA GLU A 275 -22.73 -5.40 -15.49
C GLU A 275 -22.42 -3.94 -15.07
N GLU A 276 -21.43 -3.71 -14.21
CA GLU A 276 -21.01 -2.35 -13.85
C GLU A 276 -20.49 -1.56 -15.07
N GLN A 277 -19.73 -2.21 -15.94
CA GLN A 277 -19.17 -1.58 -17.14
C GLN A 277 -20.24 -1.08 -18.13
N LYS A 278 -21.46 -1.65 -18.14
CA LYS A 278 -22.57 -1.15 -18.96
C LYS A 278 -22.99 0.28 -18.59
N ALA A 279 -22.70 0.71 -17.37
CA ALA A 279 -23.02 2.06 -16.89
C ALA A 279 -21.88 3.09 -17.13
N PHE A 280 -20.81 2.69 -17.83
CA PHE A 280 -19.72 3.62 -18.13
C PHE A 280 -20.03 4.43 -19.39
N SER A 281 -19.64 5.70 -19.39
CA SER A 281 -19.69 6.56 -20.57
C SER A 281 -18.59 6.27 -21.58
N TYR A 282 -17.70 5.31 -21.28
CA TYR A 282 -16.57 4.93 -22.13
C TYR A 282 -16.34 3.41 -22.06
N THR A 283 -15.94 2.81 -23.18
CA THR A 283 -15.65 1.38 -23.29
C THR A 283 -14.14 1.10 -23.27
N ASN A 284 -13.33 2.07 -23.67
CA ASN A 284 -11.88 2.03 -23.68
C ASN A 284 -11.31 3.36 -23.19
N TYR A 285 -10.07 3.31 -22.72
CA TYR A 285 -9.35 4.48 -22.19
C TYR A 285 -7.89 4.42 -22.68
N PRO A 286 -7.57 4.97 -23.85
CA PRO A 286 -6.21 5.03 -24.35
C PRO A 286 -5.31 5.84 -23.40
N ILE A 287 -4.17 5.28 -23.04
CA ILE A 287 -3.21 5.94 -22.16
C ILE A 287 -2.11 6.55 -23.02
N ASP A 288 -1.89 7.85 -22.85
CA ASP A 288 -0.80 8.57 -23.49
C ASP A 288 0.53 8.20 -22.82
N THR A 289 1.46 7.71 -23.59
CA THR A 289 2.81 7.30 -23.14
C THR A 289 3.91 8.29 -23.54
N THR A 290 3.57 9.37 -24.23
CA THR A 290 4.51 10.29 -24.89
C THR A 290 5.52 10.90 -23.92
N ASP A 291 5.07 11.32 -22.74
CA ASP A 291 5.95 11.93 -21.72
C ASP A 291 7.02 10.96 -21.19
N PHE A 292 6.79 9.66 -21.31
CA PHE A 292 7.71 8.62 -20.88
C PHE A 292 8.65 8.12 -22.00
N GLU A 293 8.39 8.54 -23.23
CA GLU A 293 9.19 8.18 -24.43
C GLU A 293 10.21 9.29 -24.79
N GLN A 294 10.28 10.35 -23.98
CA GLN A 294 11.21 11.45 -24.20
C GLN A 294 12.67 11.00 -24.06
N GLU A 295 13.55 11.67 -24.80
CA GLU A 295 14.97 11.43 -24.70
C GLU A 295 15.50 11.80 -23.30
N ILE A 296 16.35 10.93 -22.75
CA ILE A 296 16.93 11.14 -21.44
C ILE A 296 17.96 12.29 -21.54
N THR A 297 17.69 13.36 -20.81
CA THR A 297 18.55 14.53 -20.79
C THR A 297 19.39 14.57 -19.53
N PHE A 298 20.60 15.11 -19.64
CA PHE A 298 21.52 15.33 -18.53
C PHE A 298 21.91 16.79 -18.47
N GLU A 299 22.13 17.32 -17.26
CA GLU A 299 22.79 18.61 -17.13
C GLU A 299 24.21 18.54 -17.73
N THR A 300 24.63 19.64 -18.38
CA THR A 300 25.98 19.78 -18.94
C THR A 300 26.99 20.08 -17.84
N ALA A 301 27.17 19.14 -16.92
CA ALA A 301 28.17 19.25 -15.87
C ALA A 301 29.45 18.49 -16.25
N GLU A 302 30.59 19.10 -16.02
CA GLU A 302 31.88 18.44 -16.15
C GLU A 302 31.98 17.34 -15.08
N ILE A 303 32.28 16.11 -15.53
CA ILE A 303 32.41 14.97 -14.64
C ILE A 303 33.80 15.01 -13.99
N PRO A 304 33.89 15.10 -12.65
CA PRO A 304 35.17 15.11 -11.97
C PRO A 304 35.94 13.80 -12.21
N LEU A 305 37.18 13.93 -12.62
CA LEU A 305 38.10 12.79 -12.72
C LEU A 305 38.42 12.28 -11.32
N VAL A 306 38.10 11.03 -11.05
CA VAL A 306 38.33 10.42 -9.74
C VAL A 306 39.22 9.18 -9.87
N LYS A 307 39.96 8.88 -8.84
CA LYS A 307 40.79 7.69 -8.72
C LYS A 307 40.23 6.78 -7.64
N ILE A 308 39.80 5.58 -8.00
CA ILE A 308 39.37 4.56 -7.05
C ILE A 308 40.63 4.04 -6.32
N LYS A 309 40.62 4.22 -4.97
CA LYS A 309 41.70 3.77 -4.09
C LYS A 309 41.58 2.27 -3.81
N ASP A 310 40.41 1.83 -3.42
CA ASP A 310 40.09 0.42 -3.17
C ASP A 310 39.33 -0.17 -4.36
N LYS A 311 40.08 -0.81 -5.25
CA LYS A 311 39.51 -1.44 -6.45
C LYS A 311 38.72 -2.70 -6.11
N GLU A 312 39.04 -3.40 -5.04
CA GLU A 312 38.34 -4.63 -4.66
C GLU A 312 36.95 -4.31 -4.18
N SER A 313 36.79 -3.37 -3.24
CA SER A 313 35.48 -2.91 -2.76
C SER A 313 34.65 -2.30 -3.87
N TYR A 314 35.25 -1.49 -4.75
CA TYR A 314 34.55 -0.95 -5.94
C TYR A 314 34.02 -2.05 -6.86
N ASN A 315 34.81 -3.08 -7.15
CA ASN A 315 34.39 -4.18 -8.02
C ASN A 315 33.28 -5.02 -7.37
N LYS A 316 33.37 -5.31 -6.09
CA LYS A 316 32.30 -6.00 -5.33
C LYS A 316 31.00 -5.20 -5.37
N TRP A 317 31.06 -3.89 -5.09
CA TRP A 317 29.91 -3.01 -5.19
C TRP A 317 29.35 -2.96 -6.63
N LYS A 318 30.22 -2.78 -7.62
CA LYS A 318 29.78 -2.74 -9.02
C LYS A 318 29.06 -4.03 -9.44
N GLN A 319 29.58 -5.19 -9.02
CA GLN A 319 28.98 -6.48 -9.33
C GLN A 319 27.61 -6.69 -8.67
N SER A 320 27.42 -6.22 -7.43
CA SER A 320 26.20 -6.45 -6.68
C SER A 320 25.13 -5.37 -6.85
N ASN A 321 25.53 -4.10 -7.03
CA ASN A 321 24.65 -2.93 -6.95
C ASN A 321 24.42 -2.23 -8.30
N VAL A 322 25.26 -2.46 -9.33
CA VAL A 322 25.10 -1.80 -10.64
C VAL A 322 24.35 -2.72 -11.60
N ILE A 323 23.29 -2.17 -12.21
CA ILE A 323 22.39 -2.88 -13.12
C ILE A 323 22.51 -2.24 -14.51
N GLN A 324 22.75 -3.06 -15.54
CA GLN A 324 22.73 -2.61 -16.93
C GLN A 324 21.29 -2.32 -17.35
N GLN A 325 21.08 -1.19 -18.03
CA GLN A 325 19.77 -0.81 -18.57
C GLN A 325 19.63 -1.22 -20.05
N LYS A 326 18.38 -1.25 -20.54
CA LYS A 326 18.11 -1.43 -21.98
C LYS A 326 18.65 -0.28 -22.84
N GLN A 327 18.76 0.92 -22.26
CA GLN A 327 19.37 2.07 -22.93
C GLN A 327 20.90 1.88 -22.96
N SER A 328 21.46 1.90 -24.19
CA SER A 328 22.88 1.67 -24.41
C SER A 328 23.76 2.68 -23.67
N GLY A 329 24.79 2.21 -22.97
CA GLY A 329 25.73 3.03 -22.20
C GLY A 329 25.21 3.56 -20.88
N LEU A 330 23.96 3.23 -20.50
CA LEU A 330 23.36 3.64 -19.24
C LEU A 330 23.21 2.48 -18.26
N PHE A 331 23.34 2.82 -16.98
CA PHE A 331 23.26 1.90 -15.84
C PHE A 331 22.33 2.46 -14.77
N ALA A 332 21.83 1.58 -13.90
CA ALA A 332 21.19 1.96 -12.66
C ALA A 332 22.06 1.51 -11.47
N ILE A 333 21.98 2.26 -10.38
CA ILE A 333 22.70 1.97 -9.14
C ILE A 333 21.68 1.67 -8.06
N GLY A 334 21.67 0.42 -7.55
CA GLY A 334 20.93 0.01 -6.37
C GLY A 334 21.66 0.45 -5.11
N VAL A 335 20.97 1.24 -4.28
CA VAL A 335 21.47 1.68 -2.97
C VAL A 335 20.71 0.92 -1.90
N LYS A 336 21.42 0.08 -1.15
CA LYS A 336 20.86 -0.57 0.04
C LYS A 336 20.66 0.47 1.13
N VAL A 337 19.44 0.58 1.63
CA VAL A 337 19.07 1.46 2.74
C VAL A 337 18.67 0.60 3.94
N HIS A 338 19.50 0.61 4.97
CA HIS A 338 19.26 -0.21 6.16
C HIS A 338 17.86 0.02 6.75
N LEU A 339 17.01 -1.02 6.72
CA LEU A 339 15.62 -0.99 7.18
C LEU A 339 14.76 0.10 6.56
N GLY A 340 15.16 0.65 5.42
CA GLY A 340 14.47 1.74 4.73
C GLY A 340 14.68 3.12 5.35
N ASP A 341 15.57 3.27 6.31
CA ASP A 341 15.77 4.51 7.06
C ASP A 341 17.00 5.31 6.60
N PHE A 342 16.81 6.59 6.30
CA PHE A 342 17.89 7.51 6.00
C PHE A 342 17.54 8.94 6.47
N TYR A 343 18.54 9.81 6.55
CA TYR A 343 18.39 11.16 7.07
C TYR A 343 18.38 12.21 5.96
N THR A 344 17.83 13.36 6.28
CA THR A 344 17.59 14.48 5.36
C THR A 344 18.86 15.09 4.78
N ASP A 345 19.96 15.09 5.53
CA ASP A 345 21.28 15.51 5.05
C ASP A 345 21.73 14.64 3.85
N LYS A 346 21.64 13.32 4.00
CA LYS A 346 21.94 12.37 2.92
C LYS A 346 20.97 12.47 1.76
N ALA A 347 19.68 12.70 2.05
CA ALA A 347 18.66 12.88 1.04
C ALA A 347 18.97 14.08 0.12
N ARG A 348 19.37 15.23 0.70
CA ARG A 348 19.73 16.44 -0.07
C ARG A 348 20.96 16.22 -0.93
N LEU A 349 22.02 15.63 -0.35
CA LEU A 349 23.24 15.34 -1.11
C LEU A 349 23.01 14.37 -2.26
N LEU A 350 22.12 13.38 -2.04
CA LEU A 350 21.70 12.45 -3.09
C LEU A 350 20.87 13.17 -4.17
N ALA A 351 19.97 14.07 -3.78
CA ALA A 351 19.18 14.89 -4.69
C ALA A 351 20.08 15.76 -5.59
N ASP A 352 21.07 16.44 -5.01
CA ASP A 352 22.03 17.24 -5.75
C ASP A 352 22.86 16.39 -6.72
N LEU A 353 23.26 15.19 -6.28
CA LEU A 353 24.05 14.26 -7.09
C LEU A 353 23.29 13.80 -8.33
N ILE A 354 22.02 13.37 -8.16
CA ILE A 354 21.19 12.89 -9.27
C ILE A 354 20.77 13.99 -10.22
N LYS A 355 20.55 15.21 -9.71
CA LYS A 355 20.23 16.38 -10.54
C LYS A 355 21.41 16.73 -11.45
N LYS A 356 22.57 16.87 -10.88
CA LYS A 356 23.75 17.38 -11.60
C LYS A 356 24.41 16.35 -12.52
N TYR A 357 24.46 15.08 -12.12
CA TYR A 357 25.25 14.05 -12.81
C TYR A 357 24.43 12.85 -13.30
N GLY A 358 23.19 12.70 -12.86
CA GLY A 358 22.20 11.73 -13.31
C GLY A 358 21.15 12.36 -14.21
N ALA A 359 20.04 11.68 -14.42
CA ALA A 359 18.88 12.17 -15.18
C ALA A 359 17.74 12.71 -14.27
N ASN A 360 18.08 13.24 -13.13
CA ASN A 360 17.14 13.81 -12.15
C ASN A 360 16.00 12.87 -11.74
N GLU A 361 16.26 11.56 -11.70
CA GLU A 361 15.27 10.56 -11.30
C GLU A 361 15.88 9.47 -10.43
N LEU A 362 15.18 9.14 -9.34
CA LEU A 362 15.37 7.90 -8.59
C LEU A 362 14.03 7.19 -8.36
N ARG A 363 14.09 5.92 -7.96
CA ARG A 363 12.93 5.12 -7.54
C ARG A 363 13.12 4.55 -6.15
N PHE A 364 12.12 4.68 -5.30
CA PHE A 364 12.02 3.86 -4.10
C PHE A 364 11.52 2.47 -4.47
N THR A 365 12.07 1.45 -3.79
CA THR A 365 11.82 0.05 -4.15
C THR A 365 10.88 -0.65 -3.17
N LEU A 366 10.31 -1.78 -3.60
CA LEU A 366 9.47 -2.63 -2.76
C LEU A 366 10.25 -3.34 -1.64
N ARG A 367 11.58 -3.28 -1.68
CA ARG A 367 12.48 -3.79 -0.64
C ARG A 367 13.05 -2.67 0.26
N GLN A 368 12.41 -1.50 0.25
CA GLN A 368 12.77 -0.34 1.09
C GLN A 368 14.14 0.28 0.73
N ASN A 369 14.55 0.17 -0.51
CA ASN A 369 15.81 0.66 -1.06
C ASN A 369 15.61 1.82 -2.03
N ILE A 370 16.71 2.34 -2.57
CA ILE A 370 16.74 3.35 -3.61
C ILE A 370 17.38 2.75 -4.87
N LEU A 371 16.79 3.05 -6.03
CA LEU A 371 17.37 2.79 -7.35
C LEU A 371 17.60 4.13 -8.05
N ILE A 372 18.87 4.50 -8.25
CA ILE A 372 19.28 5.65 -9.05
C ILE A 372 19.37 5.20 -10.51
N ARG A 373 18.70 5.92 -11.40
CA ARG A 373 18.54 5.50 -12.80
C ARG A 373 19.36 6.38 -13.74
N HIS A 374 19.60 5.87 -14.94
CA HIS A 374 20.18 6.60 -16.06
C HIS A 374 21.57 7.19 -15.76
N ILE A 375 22.46 6.36 -15.23
CA ILE A 375 23.83 6.74 -14.93
C ILE A 375 24.73 6.34 -16.09
N ARG A 376 25.48 7.29 -16.65
CA ARG A 376 26.43 7.04 -17.71
C ARG A 376 27.60 6.17 -17.21
N GLN A 377 28.10 5.29 -18.06
CA GLN A 377 29.15 4.33 -17.68
C GLN A 377 30.40 5.03 -17.13
N GLU A 378 30.81 6.12 -17.74
CA GLU A 378 32.00 6.88 -17.35
C GLU A 378 31.83 7.60 -16.00
N THR A 379 30.58 7.83 -15.52
CA THR A 379 30.31 8.47 -14.23
C THR A 379 30.26 7.48 -13.07
N LEU A 380 30.22 6.18 -13.30
CA LEU A 380 30.12 5.16 -12.24
C LEU A 380 31.21 5.29 -11.16
N PRO A 381 32.52 5.50 -11.48
CA PRO A 381 33.54 5.67 -10.45
C PRO A 381 33.29 6.92 -9.58
N PHE A 382 32.80 8.00 -10.17
CA PHE A 382 32.47 9.23 -9.45
C PHE A 382 31.27 8.99 -8.51
N PHE A 383 30.18 8.37 -9.01
CA PHE A 383 29.04 8.00 -8.18
C PHE A 383 29.44 7.10 -6.99
N TYR A 384 30.33 6.14 -7.21
CA TYR A 384 30.84 5.30 -6.12
C TYR A 384 31.44 6.12 -5.00
N ILE A 385 32.34 7.06 -5.33
CA ILE A 385 33.02 7.90 -4.33
C ILE A 385 32.03 8.83 -3.60
N GLU A 386 31.07 9.43 -4.31
CA GLU A 386 30.07 10.28 -3.68
C GLU A 386 29.12 9.48 -2.79
N LEU A 387 28.69 8.30 -3.24
CA LEU A 387 27.85 7.41 -2.42
C LEU A 387 28.63 6.82 -1.23
N GLU A 388 29.95 6.61 -1.34
CA GLU A 388 30.82 6.19 -0.22
C GLU A 388 30.82 7.22 0.90
N LYS A 389 30.92 8.52 0.58
CA LYS A 389 30.82 9.62 1.56
C LYS A 389 29.46 9.60 2.30
N LEU A 390 28.39 9.16 1.65
CA LEU A 390 27.07 9.03 2.23
C LEU A 390 26.87 7.71 3.01
N GLY A 391 27.80 6.76 2.90
CA GLY A 391 27.67 5.42 3.46
C GLY A 391 26.67 4.56 2.68
N PHE A 392 26.53 4.76 1.37
CA PHE A 392 25.58 4.10 0.48
C PHE A 392 26.24 3.13 -0.53
N THR A 393 27.46 2.71 -0.26
CA THR A 393 28.20 1.75 -1.09
C THR A 393 28.24 0.34 -0.53
N GLU A 394 27.41 0.02 0.46
CA GLU A 394 27.30 -1.34 0.97
C GLU A 394 26.87 -2.29 -0.17
N SER A 395 27.62 -3.38 -0.35
CA SER A 395 27.31 -4.42 -1.33
C SER A 395 26.10 -5.25 -0.87
N GLY A 396 25.42 -5.91 -1.83
CA GLY A 396 24.31 -6.81 -1.52
C GLY A 396 22.92 -6.19 -1.70
N TYR A 397 22.77 -5.23 -2.59
CA TYR A 397 21.46 -4.75 -3.01
C TYR A 397 20.55 -5.89 -3.46
N ASN A 398 19.36 -5.98 -2.89
CA ASN A 398 18.38 -7.05 -3.10
C ASN A 398 18.88 -8.48 -2.77
N SER A 399 19.88 -8.62 -1.90
CA SER A 399 20.41 -9.92 -1.44
C SER A 399 19.77 -10.42 -0.15
N LEU A 400 20.28 -11.54 0.38
CA LEU A 400 19.87 -12.09 1.68
C LEU A 400 20.15 -11.12 2.84
N ASN A 401 21.29 -10.42 2.80
CA ASN A 401 21.68 -9.43 3.81
C ASN A 401 20.92 -8.11 3.69
N ASP A 402 20.01 -7.98 2.72
CA ASP A 402 19.10 -6.84 2.53
C ASP A 402 17.73 -7.21 3.10
N ILE A 403 17.64 -7.20 4.43
CA ILE A 403 16.45 -7.67 5.15
C ILE A 403 15.34 -6.63 5.09
N THR A 404 14.17 -7.04 4.59
CA THR A 404 12.97 -6.20 4.59
C THR A 404 12.25 -6.29 5.94
N ALA A 405 12.08 -5.18 6.65
CA ALA A 405 11.35 -5.14 7.92
C ALA A 405 10.36 -3.97 8.00
N CYS A 406 9.22 -4.19 8.66
CA CYS A 406 8.33 -3.06 8.97
C CYS A 406 8.83 -2.34 10.25
N PRO A 407 8.36 -1.10 10.55
CA PRO A 407 8.77 -0.37 11.76
C PRO A 407 8.43 -1.08 13.10
N GLY A 408 7.56 -2.09 13.08
CA GLY A 408 7.23 -2.89 14.27
C GLY A 408 6.89 -2.06 15.50
N THR A 409 7.45 -2.43 16.65
CA THR A 409 7.20 -1.76 17.93
C THR A 409 7.84 -0.37 18.05
N ASP A 410 8.69 0.05 17.12
CA ASP A 410 9.31 1.37 17.17
C ASP A 410 8.26 2.49 17.07
N THR A 411 7.30 2.36 16.17
CA THR A 411 6.29 3.39 15.93
C THR A 411 4.87 2.87 15.72
N CYS A 412 4.69 1.56 15.41
CA CYS A 412 3.38 1.02 15.06
C CYS A 412 2.59 0.55 16.29
N ASN A 413 1.36 1.04 16.46
CA ASN A 413 0.43 0.63 17.53
C ASN A 413 0.11 -0.88 17.51
N LEU A 414 0.23 -1.54 16.35
CA LEU A 414 -0.08 -2.95 16.16
C LEU A 414 1.14 -3.87 16.29
N GLY A 415 2.35 -3.31 16.47
CA GLY A 415 3.56 -4.07 16.69
C GLY A 415 3.46 -4.92 17.94
N ILE A 416 3.80 -6.21 17.84
CA ILE A 416 3.82 -7.14 18.97
C ILE A 416 5.25 -7.35 19.45
N SER A 417 6.20 -7.55 18.54
CA SER A 417 7.63 -7.60 18.85
C SER A 417 8.44 -6.75 17.87
N SER A 418 9.68 -6.42 18.26
CA SER A 418 10.59 -5.59 17.46
C SER A 418 11.00 -6.31 16.18
N SER A 419 10.61 -5.74 15.04
CA SER A 419 11.05 -6.25 13.73
C SER A 419 12.36 -5.64 13.28
N THR A 420 12.62 -4.41 13.63
CA THR A 420 13.84 -3.68 13.30
C THR A 420 15.04 -4.18 14.10
N GLY A 421 14.85 -4.39 15.40
CA GLY A 421 15.92 -4.90 16.27
C GLY A 421 16.38 -6.31 15.88
N ILE A 422 15.43 -7.24 15.64
CA ILE A 422 15.82 -8.58 15.16
C ILE A 422 16.42 -8.55 13.76
N ALA A 423 15.93 -7.67 12.84
CA ALA A 423 16.51 -7.54 11.51
C ALA A 423 17.98 -7.11 11.56
N SER A 424 18.30 -6.10 12.38
CA SER A 424 19.69 -5.64 12.57
C SER A 424 20.59 -6.73 13.13
N GLU A 425 20.08 -7.53 14.05
CA GLU A 425 20.87 -8.65 14.60
C GLU A 425 21.08 -9.77 13.57
N LEU A 426 20.07 -10.10 12.76
CA LEU A 426 20.24 -11.09 11.70
C LEU A 426 21.22 -10.62 10.62
N GLU A 427 21.20 -9.33 10.24
CA GLU A 427 22.21 -8.76 9.33
C GLU A 427 23.62 -8.84 9.93
N ARG A 428 23.77 -8.59 11.24
CA ARG A 428 25.04 -8.73 11.93
C ARG A 428 25.56 -10.17 11.86
N VAL A 429 24.70 -11.16 12.14
CA VAL A 429 25.04 -12.60 12.05
C VAL A 429 25.46 -12.96 10.63
N LEU A 430 24.70 -12.55 9.61
CA LEU A 430 25.04 -12.82 8.21
C LEU A 430 26.43 -12.25 7.84
N LYS A 431 26.70 -11.00 8.22
CA LYS A 431 27.99 -10.36 7.91
C LYS A 431 29.19 -11.02 8.61
N SER A 432 29.01 -11.45 9.87
CA SER A 432 30.10 -11.98 10.68
C SER A 432 30.31 -13.48 10.54
N GLU A 433 29.24 -14.26 10.30
CA GLU A 433 29.28 -15.72 10.35
C GLU A 433 29.03 -16.38 8.97
N TYR A 434 28.37 -15.67 8.04
CA TYR A 434 27.99 -16.18 6.71
C TYR A 434 28.32 -15.16 5.58
N PRO A 435 29.59 -14.72 5.46
CA PRO A 435 29.96 -13.66 4.49
C PRO A 435 29.69 -14.06 3.04
N GLU A 436 29.68 -15.33 2.70
CA GLU A 436 29.34 -15.86 1.38
C GLU A 436 27.88 -15.63 0.99
N TYR A 437 26.99 -15.51 1.97
CA TYR A 437 25.57 -15.22 1.77
C TYR A 437 25.24 -13.74 1.64
N VAL A 438 26.16 -12.82 1.98
CA VAL A 438 25.91 -11.36 1.99
C VAL A 438 25.41 -10.88 0.63
N ASN A 439 25.93 -11.43 -0.47
CA ASN A 439 25.55 -11.08 -1.84
C ASN A 439 24.61 -12.09 -2.51
N ASN A 440 24.10 -13.07 -1.76
CA ASN A 440 23.20 -14.07 -2.31
C ASN A 440 21.82 -13.44 -2.62
N LYS A 441 21.42 -13.38 -3.89
CA LYS A 441 20.15 -12.83 -4.38
C LYS A 441 19.02 -13.86 -4.50
N GLU A 442 19.33 -15.16 -4.30
CA GLU A 442 18.34 -16.24 -4.41
C GLU A 442 17.52 -16.41 -3.13
N LEU A 443 18.02 -15.90 -2.00
CA LEU A 443 17.35 -15.96 -0.71
C LEU A 443 16.87 -14.57 -0.28
N ALA A 444 15.81 -14.54 0.51
CA ALA A 444 15.31 -13.31 1.13
C ALA A 444 14.78 -13.58 2.54
N ILE A 445 15.18 -12.73 3.47
CA ILE A 445 14.61 -12.65 4.81
C ILE A 445 13.65 -11.49 4.88
N LYS A 446 12.44 -11.70 5.44
CA LYS A 446 11.45 -10.66 5.60
C LYS A 446 10.77 -10.74 6.96
N ILE A 447 10.63 -9.60 7.64
CA ILE A 447 10.19 -9.54 9.04
C ILE A 447 9.02 -8.58 9.20
N SER A 448 8.02 -9.00 9.95
CA SER A 448 6.92 -8.11 10.36
C SER A 448 6.70 -8.21 11.86
N GLY A 449 6.56 -7.09 12.55
CA GLY A 449 6.30 -7.04 13.99
C GLY A 449 4.92 -7.57 14.42
N CYS A 450 4.06 -8.00 13.50
CA CYS A 450 2.74 -8.60 13.76
C CYS A 450 2.20 -9.35 12.54
N MET A 451 1.00 -9.94 12.67
CA MET A 451 0.34 -10.72 11.61
C MET A 451 -0.13 -9.92 10.39
N ASN A 452 -0.05 -8.59 10.39
CA ASN A 452 -0.50 -7.75 9.26
C ASN A 452 0.42 -7.84 8.03
N ALA A 453 1.58 -8.45 8.16
CA ALA A 453 2.54 -8.74 7.09
C ALA A 453 2.98 -7.49 6.29
N CYS A 454 3.19 -6.37 6.99
CA CYS A 454 3.68 -5.14 6.34
C CYS A 454 5.10 -5.31 5.79
N GLY A 455 5.98 -6.06 6.47
CA GLY A 455 7.30 -6.48 5.99
C GLY A 455 7.26 -7.72 5.09
N GLN A 456 6.08 -8.21 4.68
CA GLN A 456 5.90 -9.29 3.70
C GLN A 456 6.45 -10.68 4.14
N HIS A 457 6.53 -10.97 5.43
CA HIS A 457 7.09 -12.23 5.96
C HIS A 457 6.44 -13.50 5.38
N ASN A 458 5.17 -13.43 4.96
CA ASN A 458 4.45 -14.59 4.40
C ASN A 458 5.01 -15.09 3.05
N MET A 459 5.84 -14.30 2.36
CA MET A 459 6.37 -14.64 1.04
C MET A 459 7.91 -14.66 1.01
N ALA A 460 8.54 -14.75 2.16
CA ALA A 460 9.98 -14.84 2.29
C ALA A 460 10.45 -16.30 2.22
N HIS A 461 11.69 -16.49 1.79
CA HIS A 461 12.35 -17.79 1.92
C HIS A 461 12.48 -18.16 3.41
N ILE A 462 12.87 -17.18 4.24
CA ILE A 462 12.87 -17.24 5.70
C ILE A 462 12.11 -16.03 6.21
N GLY A 463 10.97 -16.25 6.85
CA GLY A 463 10.07 -15.20 7.34
C GLY A 463 9.96 -15.19 8.86
N PHE A 464 9.86 -13.99 9.45
CA PHE A 464 9.61 -13.85 10.90
C PHE A 464 8.38 -12.95 11.13
N GLN A 465 7.43 -13.47 11.91
CA GLN A 465 6.26 -12.72 12.33
C GLN A 465 6.31 -12.49 13.84
N GLY A 466 6.27 -11.22 14.25
CA GLY A 466 6.22 -10.83 15.66
C GLY A 466 5.02 -11.37 16.39
N MET A 467 5.28 -11.98 17.54
CA MET A 467 4.33 -12.59 18.46
C MET A 467 4.72 -12.36 19.92
N SER A 468 3.96 -12.91 20.84
CA SER A 468 4.32 -13.05 22.25
C SER A 468 4.04 -14.48 22.74
N VAL A 469 4.76 -14.93 23.74
CA VAL A 469 4.55 -16.21 24.42
C VAL A 469 4.37 -15.97 25.92
N LYS A 470 3.41 -16.68 26.53
CA LYS A 470 3.21 -16.64 27.97
C LYS A 470 4.08 -17.70 28.64
N VAL A 471 4.83 -17.31 29.66
CA VAL A 471 5.72 -18.16 30.45
C VAL A 471 5.41 -17.90 31.93
N GLY A 472 4.73 -18.81 32.57
CA GLY A 472 4.18 -18.55 33.89
C GLY A 472 3.23 -17.36 33.91
N ASN A 473 3.54 -16.36 34.73
CA ASN A 473 2.79 -15.10 34.82
C ASN A 473 3.36 -13.96 33.93
N LEU A 474 4.49 -14.20 33.26
CA LEU A 474 5.17 -13.22 32.43
C LEU A 474 4.85 -13.45 30.95
N LEU A 475 5.11 -12.40 30.14
CA LEU A 475 5.08 -12.47 28.70
C LEU A 475 6.50 -12.22 28.17
N ALA A 476 6.93 -13.07 27.24
CA ALA A 476 8.17 -12.85 26.48
C ALA A 476 7.84 -12.47 25.02
N PRO A 477 8.65 -11.62 24.39
CA PRO A 477 8.57 -11.37 22.96
C PRO A 477 8.92 -12.66 22.21
N ALA A 478 8.20 -12.92 21.11
CA ALA A 478 8.36 -14.15 20.35
C ALA A 478 8.27 -13.89 18.84
N LEU A 479 8.74 -14.87 18.07
CA LEU A 479 8.68 -14.89 16.62
C LEU A 479 8.02 -16.18 16.14
N GLN A 480 7.06 -16.08 15.22
CA GLN A 480 6.67 -17.21 14.40
C GLN A 480 7.69 -17.32 13.26
N VAL A 481 8.39 -18.42 13.16
CA VAL A 481 9.29 -18.74 12.04
C VAL A 481 8.46 -19.31 10.90
N LEU A 482 8.70 -18.80 9.69
CA LEU A 482 8.07 -19.26 8.45
C LEU A 482 9.18 -19.56 7.42
N VAL A 483 9.02 -20.63 6.65
CA VAL A 483 10.02 -21.03 5.64
C VAL A 483 9.32 -21.47 4.34
N GLY A 484 10.01 -21.35 3.21
CA GLY A 484 9.59 -21.92 1.93
C GLY A 484 8.72 -21.02 1.07
N GLY A 485 8.67 -19.70 1.35
CA GLY A 485 8.04 -18.73 0.47
C GLY A 485 8.99 -18.20 -0.61
N GLY A 486 8.45 -17.46 -1.57
CA GLY A 486 9.25 -16.84 -2.63
C GLY A 486 8.42 -16.40 -3.82
N VAL A 487 9.05 -15.69 -4.75
CA VAL A 487 8.52 -15.33 -6.05
C VAL A 487 8.93 -16.39 -7.06
N ILE A 488 7.98 -16.88 -7.86
CA ILE A 488 8.25 -17.88 -8.92
C ILE A 488 8.30 -17.20 -10.29
N GLY A 489 7.59 -16.09 -10.44
CA GLY A 489 7.45 -15.36 -11.69
C GLY A 489 6.12 -15.63 -12.41
N ASN A 490 5.84 -14.86 -13.44
CA ASN A 490 4.64 -14.91 -14.29
C ASN A 490 3.33 -14.91 -13.49
N GLY A 491 3.29 -14.11 -12.39
CA GLY A 491 2.15 -14.02 -11.48
C GLY A 491 2.01 -15.19 -10.52
N LYS A 492 3.03 -16.01 -10.38
CA LYS A 492 3.08 -17.10 -9.41
C LYS A 492 4.07 -16.78 -8.28
N GLY A 493 3.69 -17.15 -7.08
CA GLY A 493 4.54 -17.07 -5.90
C GLY A 493 4.20 -18.16 -4.91
N ARG A 494 4.94 -18.20 -3.82
CA ARG A 494 4.70 -19.14 -2.70
C ARG A 494 4.52 -18.37 -1.41
N PHE A 495 3.57 -18.78 -0.60
CA PHE A 495 3.51 -18.35 0.78
C PHE A 495 4.25 -19.34 1.68
N SER A 496 5.04 -18.78 2.59
CA SER A 496 5.84 -19.56 3.54
C SER A 496 4.95 -20.35 4.49
N ASP A 497 5.34 -21.55 4.80
CA ASP A 497 4.73 -22.37 5.84
C ASP A 497 5.10 -21.85 7.23
N LYS A 498 4.10 -21.74 8.10
CA LYS A 498 4.33 -21.50 9.54
C LYS A 498 4.88 -22.77 10.16
N LEU A 499 6.06 -22.68 10.76
CA LEU A 499 6.74 -23.81 11.42
C LEU A 499 6.59 -23.71 12.94
N VAL A 500 7.50 -23.02 13.62
CA VAL A 500 7.56 -22.96 15.08
C VAL A 500 7.41 -21.54 15.61
N LYS A 501 6.92 -21.40 16.82
CA LYS A 501 6.95 -20.15 17.57
C LYS A 501 8.06 -20.23 18.60
N ILE A 502 9.02 -19.30 18.54
CA ILE A 502 10.22 -19.27 19.37
C ILE A 502 10.29 -17.96 20.16
N PRO A 503 10.95 -17.91 21.34
CA PRO A 503 11.34 -16.66 21.97
C PRO A 503 12.14 -15.77 20.99
N SER A 504 11.93 -14.47 21.03
CA SER A 504 12.51 -13.53 20.04
C SER A 504 14.04 -13.59 20.02
N LYS A 505 14.68 -13.76 21.15
CA LYS A 505 16.15 -13.86 21.28
C LYS A 505 16.75 -15.11 20.59
N ARG A 506 15.96 -16.11 20.30
CA ARG A 506 16.38 -17.31 19.54
C ARG A 506 16.26 -17.15 18.01
N GLY A 507 15.85 -15.97 17.53
CA GLY A 507 15.81 -15.66 16.10
C GLY A 507 17.14 -15.92 15.38
N PRO A 508 18.28 -15.38 15.85
CA PRO A 508 19.60 -15.64 15.27
C PRO A 508 19.96 -17.13 15.22
N GLU A 509 19.66 -17.87 16.27
CA GLU A 509 19.92 -19.30 16.29
C GLU A 509 19.08 -20.06 15.26
N SER A 510 17.82 -19.68 15.08
CA SER A 510 17.00 -20.29 14.03
C SER A 510 17.55 -20.05 12.62
N LEU A 511 18.18 -18.89 12.38
CA LEU A 511 18.85 -18.60 11.10
C LEU A 511 20.08 -19.50 10.92
N ARG A 512 20.94 -19.65 11.96
CA ARG A 512 22.12 -20.54 11.94
C ARG A 512 21.71 -21.96 11.63
N VAL A 513 20.73 -22.50 12.35
CA VAL A 513 20.22 -23.85 12.13
C VAL A 513 19.75 -24.06 10.71
N LEU A 514 19.01 -23.11 10.13
CA LEU A 514 18.49 -23.22 8.76
C LEU A 514 19.60 -23.14 7.70
N LEU A 515 20.58 -22.24 7.85
CA LEU A 515 21.65 -22.07 6.89
C LEU A 515 22.66 -23.22 6.96
N ASN A 516 23.05 -23.66 8.16
CA ASN A 516 23.96 -24.78 8.33
C ASN A 516 23.36 -26.10 7.81
N ASP A 517 22.07 -26.35 8.14
CA ASP A 517 21.36 -27.52 7.62
C ASP A 517 21.26 -27.52 6.09
N PHE A 518 21.03 -26.35 5.50
CA PHE A 518 21.01 -26.21 4.04
C PHE A 518 22.38 -26.51 3.43
N GLU A 519 23.47 -25.93 3.98
CA GLU A 519 24.81 -26.15 3.47
C GLU A 519 25.24 -27.62 3.59
N ASP A 520 24.93 -28.26 4.73
CA ASP A 520 25.34 -29.64 5.03
C ASP A 520 24.55 -30.68 4.21
N ASN A 521 23.34 -30.35 3.76
CA ASN A 521 22.43 -31.36 3.20
C ASN A 521 21.85 -31.01 1.82
N LYS A 522 22.24 -29.88 1.20
CA LYS A 522 21.84 -29.55 -0.16
C LYS A 522 22.57 -30.43 -1.19
N ASP A 523 21.90 -30.74 -2.29
CA ASP A 523 22.54 -31.35 -3.45
C ASP A 523 23.35 -30.29 -4.24
N ASP A 524 24.22 -30.73 -5.16
CA ASP A 524 25.03 -29.82 -5.97
C ASP A 524 24.17 -28.81 -6.73
N ASN A 525 24.44 -27.51 -6.54
CA ASN A 525 23.69 -26.40 -7.12
C ASN A 525 22.19 -26.36 -6.75
N GLU A 526 21.77 -27.05 -5.69
CA GLU A 526 20.40 -27.03 -5.26
C GLU A 526 20.02 -25.67 -4.67
N ARG A 527 18.91 -25.10 -5.15
CA ARG A 527 18.34 -23.87 -4.62
C ARG A 527 17.55 -24.16 -3.35
N PHE A 528 17.49 -23.20 -2.44
CA PHE A 528 16.83 -23.35 -1.13
C PHE A 528 15.35 -23.78 -1.24
N LEU A 529 14.59 -23.27 -2.20
CA LEU A 529 13.19 -23.70 -2.37
C LEU A 529 13.08 -25.15 -2.85
N THR A 530 14.00 -25.61 -3.69
CA THR A 530 14.05 -27.01 -4.13
C THR A 530 14.41 -27.92 -2.95
N TYR A 531 15.39 -27.50 -2.17
CA TYR A 531 15.76 -28.16 -0.93
C TYR A 531 14.59 -28.24 0.06
N TYR A 532 13.89 -27.12 0.25
CA TYR A 532 12.69 -27.09 1.09
C TYR A 532 11.62 -28.08 0.61
N ASP A 533 11.37 -28.15 -0.69
CA ASP A 533 10.39 -29.08 -1.27
C ASP A 533 10.81 -30.54 -1.12
N ARG A 534 12.10 -30.83 -1.30
CA ARG A 534 12.65 -32.16 -1.16
C ARG A 534 12.58 -32.68 0.28
N LYS A 535 12.92 -31.84 1.26
CA LYS A 535 12.88 -32.21 2.69
C LYS A 535 11.47 -32.16 3.26
N GLY A 536 10.66 -31.22 2.85
CA GLY A 536 9.27 -31.02 3.27
C GLY A 536 9.11 -30.32 4.62
N LYS A 537 7.92 -29.76 4.81
CA LYS A 537 7.56 -28.95 5.99
C LYS A 537 7.84 -29.61 7.34
N THR A 538 7.54 -30.90 7.47
CA THR A 538 7.71 -31.64 8.73
C THR A 538 9.18 -31.70 9.16
N TYR A 539 10.08 -31.92 8.20
CA TYR A 539 11.51 -31.88 8.43
C TYR A 539 11.97 -30.56 9.08
N PHE A 540 11.59 -29.43 8.49
CA PHE A 540 11.97 -28.11 9.03
C PHE A 540 11.28 -27.79 10.37
N TYR A 541 10.08 -28.31 10.59
CA TYR A 541 9.43 -28.22 11.90
C TYR A 541 10.25 -28.98 12.97
N ASP A 542 10.63 -30.21 12.72
CA ASP A 542 11.40 -31.02 13.66
C ASP A 542 12.80 -30.45 13.89
N LEU A 543 13.44 -29.92 12.85
CA LEU A 543 14.71 -29.22 12.89
C LEU A 543 14.72 -28.04 13.87
N LEU A 544 13.66 -27.23 13.85
CA LEU A 544 13.54 -26.01 14.66
C LEU A 544 12.78 -26.19 15.98
N LYS A 545 12.10 -27.30 16.19
CA LYS A 545 11.20 -27.56 17.32
C LYS A 545 11.84 -27.31 18.67
N HIS A 546 13.10 -27.69 18.83
CA HIS A 546 13.85 -27.53 20.09
C HIS A 546 13.97 -26.05 20.52
N LEU A 547 13.97 -25.11 19.58
CA LEU A 547 14.01 -23.66 19.87
C LEU A 547 12.72 -23.14 20.48
N SER A 548 11.62 -23.89 20.41
CA SER A 548 10.32 -23.51 20.98
C SER A 548 10.16 -23.79 22.46
N ASP A 549 11.10 -24.49 23.06
CA ASP A 549 11.08 -24.80 24.50
C ASP A 549 11.24 -23.53 25.33
N THR A 550 10.30 -23.29 26.25
CA THR A 550 10.31 -22.14 27.14
C THR A 550 10.58 -22.47 28.61
N SER A 551 11.01 -23.71 28.90
CA SER A 551 11.27 -24.17 30.28
C SER A 551 12.47 -23.48 30.94
N ASN A 552 13.45 -23.03 30.15
CA ASN A 552 14.72 -22.45 30.60
C ASN A 552 14.99 -21.07 29.94
N LEU A 553 14.05 -20.12 30.09
CA LEU A 553 14.29 -18.76 29.63
C LEU A 553 15.14 -17.98 30.63
N SER A 554 16.12 -17.24 30.12
CA SER A 554 16.90 -16.25 30.87
C SER A 554 16.16 -14.94 31.04
N GLU A 555 16.66 -14.05 31.88
CA GLU A 555 16.10 -12.68 32.00
C GLU A 555 16.12 -11.92 30.66
N ASP A 556 17.14 -12.15 29.83
CA ASP A 556 17.27 -11.51 28.51
C ASP A 556 16.16 -11.93 27.53
N ASP A 557 15.62 -13.13 27.65
CA ASP A 557 14.51 -13.61 26.84
C ASP A 557 13.20 -12.84 27.08
N PHE A 558 13.07 -12.15 28.22
CA PHE A 558 11.93 -11.27 28.53
C PHE A 558 12.13 -9.83 28.07
N MET A 559 13.24 -9.52 27.41
CA MET A 559 13.50 -8.22 26.78
C MET A 559 13.41 -8.34 25.25
N ASP A 560 12.78 -7.37 24.60
CA ASP A 560 12.74 -7.37 23.13
C ASP A 560 14.05 -6.82 22.54
N TRP A 561 14.32 -7.15 21.29
CA TRP A 561 15.48 -6.63 20.58
C TRP A 561 15.47 -5.10 20.51
N GLY A 562 16.60 -4.48 20.86
CA GLY A 562 16.75 -3.01 20.92
C GLY A 562 16.11 -2.34 22.13
N HIS A 563 15.66 -3.10 23.12
CA HIS A 563 15.09 -2.60 24.38
C HIS A 563 15.87 -3.11 25.58
N ASP A 564 15.92 -2.29 26.63
CA ASP A 564 16.60 -2.54 27.91
C ASP A 564 15.63 -2.82 29.09
N LYS A 565 14.33 -2.94 28.79
CA LYS A 565 13.27 -3.14 29.77
C LYS A 565 12.49 -4.42 29.49
N ASN A 566 11.93 -4.99 30.55
CA ASN A 566 11.04 -6.14 30.43
C ASN A 566 9.91 -5.86 29.43
N TYR A 567 9.66 -6.86 28.59
CA TYR A 567 8.66 -6.80 27.56
C TYR A 567 7.25 -6.68 28.14
N VAL A 568 6.56 -5.66 27.70
CA VAL A 568 5.12 -5.46 27.97
C VAL A 568 4.39 -5.48 26.63
N LYS A 569 3.42 -6.37 26.52
CA LYS A 569 2.58 -6.41 25.32
C LYS A 569 1.61 -5.21 25.33
N ALA A 570 2.08 -4.09 24.85
CA ALA A 570 1.24 -2.91 24.61
C ALA A 570 0.71 -2.96 23.16
N ILE A 571 -0.48 -3.51 22.96
CA ILE A 571 -1.20 -3.37 21.69
C ILE A 571 -2.17 -2.21 21.91
N GLY A 572 -1.86 -1.06 21.30
CA GLY A 572 -2.79 0.03 21.18
C GLY A 572 -4.02 -0.41 20.37
N VAL A 573 -5.12 0.30 20.51
CA VAL A 573 -6.27 0.18 19.60
C VAL A 573 -5.71 0.45 18.21
N GLY A 574 -5.68 -0.58 17.37
CA GLY A 574 -5.18 -0.43 16.00
C GLY A 574 -5.98 0.68 15.35
N GLU A 575 -5.33 1.55 14.61
CA GLU A 575 -6.00 2.62 13.86
C GLU A 575 -7.06 2.10 12.91
N CYS A 576 -7.21 0.83 12.91
CA CYS A 576 -8.14 0.05 12.13
C CYS A 576 -9.12 -0.78 12.97
N ALA A 577 -9.19 -0.64 14.29
CA ALA A 577 -10.18 -1.31 15.16
C ALA A 577 -11.31 -0.33 15.47
N GLY A 578 -12.55 -0.73 15.18
CA GLY A 578 -13.74 0.07 15.45
C GLY A 578 -14.06 0.13 16.95
N VAL A 579 -14.54 1.25 17.41
CA VAL A 579 -15.20 1.46 18.70
C VAL A 579 -16.71 1.52 18.43
N VAL A 580 -17.53 1.11 19.37
CA VAL A 580 -19.01 1.19 19.25
C VAL A 580 -19.42 2.66 19.33
N ILE A 581 -20.07 3.16 18.28
CA ILE A 581 -20.58 4.54 18.16
C ILE A 581 -22.09 4.47 17.94
N ASP A 582 -22.75 5.58 18.14
CA ASP A 582 -24.08 5.81 17.54
C ASP A 582 -23.95 5.80 16.01
N LEU A 583 -23.88 4.59 15.47
CA LEU A 583 -23.68 4.33 14.04
C LEU A 583 -24.80 4.98 13.20
N ILE A 584 -25.97 5.15 13.76
CA ILE A 584 -27.14 5.72 13.08
C ILE A 584 -26.94 7.22 12.87
N ALA A 585 -26.59 7.95 13.92
CA ALA A 585 -26.30 9.38 13.83
C ALA A 585 -25.13 9.66 12.86
N THR A 586 -24.08 8.82 12.92
CA THR A 586 -22.92 8.90 12.03
C THR A 586 -23.32 8.71 10.56
N LEU A 587 -24.09 7.67 10.25
CA LEU A 587 -24.52 7.39 8.87
C LEU A 587 -25.44 8.49 8.31
N LEU A 588 -26.33 9.08 9.12
CA LEU A 588 -27.17 10.18 8.66
C LEU A 588 -26.36 11.45 8.40
N PHE A 589 -25.42 11.76 9.27
CA PHE A 589 -24.53 12.90 9.05
C PHE A 589 -23.64 12.71 7.81
N GLU A 590 -23.08 11.52 7.60
CA GLU A 590 -22.35 11.18 6.37
C GLU A 590 -23.24 11.33 5.12
N SER A 591 -24.54 11.01 5.23
CA SER A 591 -25.48 11.19 4.15
C SER A 591 -25.67 12.67 3.80
N GLU A 592 -25.76 13.56 4.78
CA GLU A 592 -25.82 15.01 4.56
C GLU A 592 -24.56 15.53 3.86
N GLU A 593 -23.37 15.13 4.33
CA GLU A 593 -22.11 15.50 3.67
C GLU A 593 -22.08 15.02 2.21
N LYS A 594 -22.59 13.83 1.92
CA LYS A 594 -22.68 13.32 0.55
C LYS A 594 -23.67 14.11 -0.31
N ILE A 595 -24.80 14.54 0.25
CA ILE A 595 -25.76 15.41 -0.46
C ILE A 595 -25.16 16.79 -0.74
N GLU A 596 -24.41 17.35 0.20
CA GLU A 596 -23.67 18.60 -0.02
C GLU A 596 -22.63 18.45 -1.15
N ASN A 597 -21.85 17.37 -1.13
CA ASN A 597 -20.87 17.05 -2.17
C ASN A 597 -21.54 16.83 -3.54
N ALA A 598 -22.68 16.12 -3.58
CA ALA A 598 -23.45 15.93 -4.79
C ALA A 598 -23.98 17.25 -5.37
N THR A 599 -24.47 18.13 -4.51
CA THR A 599 -24.95 19.47 -4.90
C THR A 599 -23.80 20.32 -5.44
N GLN A 600 -22.62 20.26 -4.81
CA GLN A 600 -21.46 21.00 -5.27
C GLN A 600 -20.96 20.47 -6.62
N ALA A 601 -20.83 19.13 -6.77
CA ALA A 601 -20.43 18.53 -8.04
C ALA A 601 -21.41 18.89 -9.17
N PHE A 602 -22.70 18.90 -8.86
CA PHE A 602 -23.74 19.34 -9.81
C PHE A 602 -23.50 20.79 -10.27
N ASN A 603 -23.28 21.71 -9.32
CA ASN A 603 -23.01 23.12 -9.63
C ASN A 603 -21.70 23.35 -10.41
N GLN A 604 -20.81 22.38 -10.42
CA GLN A 604 -19.55 22.38 -11.18
C GLN A 604 -19.66 21.59 -12.50
N GLU A 605 -20.85 21.23 -12.93
CA GLU A 605 -21.13 20.45 -14.15
C GLU A 605 -20.47 19.05 -14.15
N GLN A 606 -20.14 18.53 -12.97
CA GLN A 606 -19.55 17.19 -12.76
C GLN A 606 -20.67 16.16 -12.53
N TRP A 607 -21.41 15.86 -13.59
CA TRP A 607 -22.65 15.06 -13.50
C TRP A 607 -22.41 13.66 -12.91
N SER A 608 -21.37 12.98 -13.35
CA SER A 608 -21.01 11.64 -12.84
C SER A 608 -20.71 11.64 -11.35
N ASP A 609 -19.99 12.65 -10.87
CA ASP A 609 -19.61 12.76 -9.45
C ASP A 609 -20.84 13.11 -8.60
N SER A 610 -21.72 13.99 -9.09
CA SER A 610 -22.99 14.31 -8.44
C SER A 610 -23.86 13.07 -8.26
N ILE A 611 -24.00 12.26 -9.32
CA ILE A 611 -24.75 10.99 -9.30
C ILE A 611 -24.13 10.02 -8.30
N TYR A 612 -22.81 9.88 -8.29
CA TYR A 612 -22.14 8.97 -7.37
C TYR A 612 -22.29 9.38 -5.90
N HIS A 613 -22.16 10.66 -5.58
CA HIS A 613 -22.38 11.16 -4.23
C HIS A 613 -23.83 11.00 -3.80
N SER A 614 -24.79 11.24 -4.70
CA SER A 614 -26.20 10.97 -4.45
C SER A 614 -26.48 9.50 -4.14
N TYR A 615 -25.93 8.59 -4.95
CA TYR A 615 -26.00 7.15 -4.69
C TYR A 615 -25.45 6.78 -3.31
N SER A 616 -24.25 7.30 -2.96
CA SER A 616 -23.64 7.04 -1.66
C SER A 616 -24.49 7.54 -0.50
N ALA A 617 -25.11 8.70 -0.65
CA ALA A 617 -26.05 9.25 0.33
C ALA A 617 -27.28 8.34 0.52
N ILE A 618 -27.88 7.86 -0.57
CA ILE A 618 -29.02 6.93 -0.51
C ILE A 618 -28.65 5.65 0.27
N ILE A 619 -27.51 5.04 -0.03
CA ILE A 619 -27.07 3.82 0.64
C ILE A 619 -26.81 4.04 2.14
N ASN A 620 -26.14 5.14 2.51
CA ASN A 620 -25.86 5.43 3.91
C ASN A 620 -27.15 5.74 4.68
N THR A 621 -28.08 6.48 4.08
CA THR A 621 -29.40 6.79 4.65
C THR A 621 -30.20 5.51 4.90
N ALA A 622 -30.27 4.62 3.92
CA ALA A 622 -30.95 3.33 4.05
C ALA A 622 -30.31 2.44 5.14
N LYS A 623 -28.99 2.39 5.18
CA LYS A 623 -28.24 1.64 6.18
C LYS A 623 -28.49 2.19 7.60
N ALA A 624 -28.56 3.49 7.78
CA ALA A 624 -28.86 4.11 9.07
C ALA A 624 -30.20 3.60 9.63
N LEU A 625 -31.23 3.57 8.79
CA LEU A 625 -32.56 3.15 9.22
C LEU A 625 -32.63 1.65 9.47
N LEU A 626 -32.04 0.81 8.62
CA LEU A 626 -31.93 -0.65 8.83
C LEU A 626 -31.18 -0.96 10.13
N THR A 627 -30.12 -0.24 10.42
CA THR A 627 -29.36 -0.39 11.67
C THR A 627 -30.22 -0.03 12.88
N ALA A 628 -31.08 0.99 12.77
CA ALA A 628 -32.02 1.38 13.82
C ALA A 628 -33.07 0.27 14.13
N GLN A 629 -33.40 -0.55 13.12
CA GLN A 629 -34.29 -1.71 13.27
C GLN A 629 -33.55 -3.00 13.69
N GLY A 630 -32.24 -2.91 13.92
CA GLY A 630 -31.43 -4.08 14.33
C GLY A 630 -31.04 -5.00 13.17
N GLU A 631 -31.29 -4.61 11.92
CA GLU A 631 -30.93 -5.38 10.73
C GLU A 631 -29.42 -5.37 10.50
N LYS A 632 -28.85 -6.55 10.29
CA LYS A 632 -27.39 -6.75 10.08
C LYS A 632 -27.07 -6.90 8.60
N THR A 633 -26.94 -5.78 7.92
CA THR A 633 -26.56 -5.74 6.50
C THR A 633 -25.09 -5.34 6.33
N ASN A 634 -24.32 -6.16 5.66
CA ASN A 634 -22.86 -6.04 5.56
C ASN A 634 -22.37 -5.58 4.19
N THR A 635 -23.22 -5.59 3.17
CA THR A 635 -22.91 -5.22 1.80
C THR A 635 -23.91 -4.22 1.27
N GLN A 636 -23.57 -3.45 0.24
CA GLN A 636 -24.51 -2.51 -0.37
C GLN A 636 -25.70 -3.24 -1.01
N ALA A 637 -25.45 -4.38 -1.68
CA ALA A 637 -26.51 -5.20 -2.24
C ALA A 637 -27.47 -5.71 -1.14
N GLY A 638 -26.92 -6.15 0.01
CA GLY A 638 -27.71 -6.56 1.17
C GLY A 638 -28.54 -5.42 1.76
N ILE A 639 -27.98 -4.18 1.83
CA ILE A 639 -28.69 -2.99 2.28
C ILE A 639 -29.89 -2.72 1.36
N ILE A 640 -29.68 -2.77 0.04
CA ILE A 640 -30.73 -2.51 -0.96
C ILE A 640 -31.87 -3.52 -0.80
N SER A 641 -31.55 -4.81 -0.78
CA SER A 641 -32.54 -5.89 -0.65
C SER A 641 -33.29 -5.84 0.69
N SER A 642 -32.58 -5.62 1.81
CA SER A 642 -33.22 -5.54 3.12
C SER A 642 -34.10 -4.31 3.25
N PHE A 643 -33.76 -3.18 2.62
CA PHE A 643 -34.58 -1.98 2.67
C PHE A 643 -35.92 -2.16 1.97
N ASP A 644 -35.95 -2.82 0.83
CA ASP A 644 -37.20 -3.20 0.16
C ASP A 644 -38.08 -4.02 1.10
N ASN A 645 -37.58 -5.11 1.64
CA ASN A 645 -38.34 -6.01 2.49
C ASN A 645 -38.89 -5.36 3.77
N VAL A 646 -38.10 -4.49 4.41
CA VAL A 646 -38.43 -3.95 5.77
C VAL A 646 -39.24 -2.66 5.71
N PHE A 647 -39.03 -1.84 4.68
CA PHE A 647 -39.60 -0.49 4.64
C PHE A 647 -40.53 -0.22 3.45
N ILE A 648 -40.24 -0.77 2.28
CA ILE A 648 -41.06 -0.53 1.07
C ILE A 648 -42.23 -1.49 1.04
N ASP A 649 -42.01 -2.80 1.15
CA ASP A 649 -43.04 -3.82 1.12
C ASP A 649 -44.05 -3.65 2.27
N GLU A 650 -43.58 -3.15 3.42
CA GLU A 650 -44.44 -2.86 4.58
C GLU A 650 -45.06 -1.44 4.54
N ASN A 651 -44.88 -0.67 3.48
CA ASN A 651 -45.38 0.69 3.29
C ASN A 651 -44.98 1.69 4.40
N LYS A 652 -43.83 1.46 5.05
CA LYS A 652 -43.31 2.34 6.10
C LYS A 652 -42.66 3.62 5.54
N ILE A 653 -42.08 3.54 4.37
CA ILE A 653 -41.47 4.66 3.64
C ILE A 653 -41.96 4.66 2.20
N SER A 654 -42.38 5.82 1.73
CA SER A 654 -42.78 6.02 0.34
C SER A 654 -41.61 6.65 -0.46
N LEU A 655 -41.29 6.06 -1.59
CA LEU A 655 -40.33 6.61 -2.54
C LEU A 655 -41.01 7.59 -3.49
N ALA A 656 -40.29 8.61 -3.96
CA ALA A 656 -40.79 9.58 -4.93
C ALA A 656 -41.18 8.94 -6.28
N THR A 657 -40.57 7.81 -6.59
CA THR A 657 -40.88 6.97 -7.76
C THR A 657 -41.56 5.72 -7.24
N LYS A 658 -42.74 5.39 -7.51
CA LYS A 658 -43.53 4.24 -7.02
C LYS A 658 -42.92 2.85 -7.35
N THR A 659 -41.63 2.70 -7.33
CA THR A 659 -40.84 1.52 -7.67
C THR A 659 -40.17 0.96 -6.41
N SER A 660 -39.55 -0.21 -6.48
CA SER A 660 -38.77 -0.76 -5.40
C SER A 660 -37.57 0.14 -5.06
N PHE A 661 -37.03 0.00 -3.86
CA PHE A 661 -35.78 0.68 -3.50
C PHE A 661 -34.61 0.26 -4.37
N ALA A 662 -34.60 -1.01 -4.80
CA ALA A 662 -33.61 -1.50 -5.75
C ALA A 662 -33.68 -0.74 -7.10
N ASP A 663 -34.89 -0.56 -7.68
CA ASP A 663 -35.06 0.21 -8.92
C ASP A 663 -34.68 1.67 -8.71
N PHE A 664 -35.04 2.24 -7.57
CA PHE A 664 -34.66 3.61 -7.21
C PHE A 664 -33.13 3.81 -7.18
N VAL A 665 -32.42 2.90 -6.54
CA VAL A 665 -30.95 2.98 -6.43
C VAL A 665 -30.27 2.69 -7.75
N TYR A 666 -30.74 1.67 -8.49
CA TYR A 666 -30.06 1.17 -9.69
C TYR A 666 -30.36 1.96 -10.97
N GLN A 667 -31.15 3.04 -10.91
CA GLN A 667 -31.30 3.98 -12.03
C GLN A 667 -29.96 4.43 -12.63
N ILE A 668 -28.89 4.43 -11.83
CA ILE A 668 -27.53 4.74 -12.28
C ILE A 668 -26.97 3.74 -13.30
N LYS A 669 -27.57 2.54 -13.45
CA LYS A 669 -27.16 1.53 -14.43
C LYS A 669 -27.86 1.70 -15.77
N GLU A 670 -28.96 2.40 -15.78
CA GLU A 670 -29.88 2.51 -16.93
C GLU A 670 -29.81 3.88 -17.59
N ASN A 671 -29.14 4.86 -16.96
CA ASN A 671 -29.09 6.22 -17.42
C ASN A 671 -27.64 6.71 -17.60
N GLU A 672 -27.41 7.41 -18.69
CA GLU A 672 -26.17 8.15 -18.93
C GLU A 672 -26.01 9.30 -17.92
N PRO A 673 -24.80 9.69 -17.54
CA PRO A 673 -24.54 10.79 -16.60
C PRO A 673 -24.75 12.15 -17.29
N THR A 674 -26.01 12.49 -17.54
CA THR A 674 -26.45 13.79 -18.11
C THR A 674 -26.83 14.72 -16.97
N GLU A 675 -26.86 16.04 -17.27
CA GLU A 675 -27.37 17.07 -16.37
C GLU A 675 -28.80 16.76 -15.88
N ALA A 676 -29.68 16.39 -16.79
CA ALA A 676 -31.09 16.10 -16.47
C ALA A 676 -31.20 14.90 -15.51
N PHE A 677 -30.44 13.85 -15.72
CA PHE A 677 -30.44 12.68 -14.83
C PHE A 677 -29.78 13.02 -13.50
N ALA A 678 -28.64 13.71 -13.48
CA ALA A 678 -27.95 14.11 -12.26
C ALA A 678 -28.84 14.97 -11.35
N ASN A 679 -29.53 15.97 -11.93
CA ASN A 679 -30.47 16.82 -11.20
C ASN A 679 -31.63 16.02 -10.59
N LYS A 680 -32.29 15.20 -11.41
CA LYS A 680 -33.41 14.36 -10.95
C LYS A 680 -33.00 13.39 -9.84
N TYR A 681 -31.82 12.76 -9.99
CA TYR A 681 -31.32 11.78 -9.03
C TYR A 681 -30.93 12.45 -7.70
N LEU A 682 -30.32 13.64 -7.76
CA LEU A 682 -29.99 14.45 -6.58
C LEU A 682 -31.24 14.91 -5.82
N GLU A 683 -32.25 15.42 -6.51
CA GLU A 683 -33.51 15.85 -5.88
C GLU A 683 -34.27 14.67 -5.24
N ASN A 684 -34.30 13.53 -5.91
CA ASN A 684 -34.85 12.30 -5.35
C ASN A 684 -34.07 11.84 -4.10
N THR A 685 -32.76 11.99 -4.08
CA THR A 685 -31.89 11.68 -2.94
C THR A 685 -32.20 12.56 -1.75
N LYS A 686 -32.36 13.87 -1.96
CA LYS A 686 -32.76 14.84 -0.92
C LYS A 686 -34.15 14.50 -0.34
N ALA A 687 -35.09 14.15 -1.21
CA ALA A 687 -36.43 13.75 -0.78
C ALA A 687 -36.41 12.46 0.05
N PHE A 688 -35.65 11.47 -0.36
CA PHE A 688 -35.47 10.22 0.36
C PHE A 688 -34.83 10.43 1.75
N TYR A 689 -33.77 11.23 1.82
CA TYR A 689 -33.14 11.59 3.11
C TYR A 689 -34.14 12.21 4.08
N LYS A 690 -34.93 13.20 3.61
CA LYS A 690 -35.97 13.85 4.42
C LYS A 690 -37.03 12.88 4.91
N ALA A 691 -37.47 11.94 4.06
CA ALA A 691 -38.45 10.93 4.43
C ALA A 691 -37.94 10.02 5.55
N VAL A 692 -36.68 9.58 5.44
CA VAL A 692 -36.03 8.73 6.45
C VAL A 692 -35.82 9.50 7.77
N ASP A 693 -35.34 10.73 7.72
CA ASP A 693 -35.14 11.57 8.91
C ASP A 693 -36.48 11.84 9.65
N SER A 694 -37.54 12.13 8.89
CA SER A 694 -38.89 12.32 9.45
C SER A 694 -39.45 11.04 10.09
N TYR A 695 -39.29 9.90 9.43
CA TYR A 695 -39.69 8.60 9.98
C TYR A 695 -38.95 8.28 11.30
N ARG A 696 -37.65 8.54 11.34
CA ARG A 696 -36.85 8.34 12.55
C ARG A 696 -37.28 9.22 13.70
N LYS A 697 -37.54 10.50 13.47
CA LYS A 697 -38.00 11.45 14.49
C LYS A 697 -39.34 10.99 15.11
N LEU A 698 -40.28 10.56 14.30
CA LEU A 698 -41.56 10.01 14.77
C LEU A 698 -41.37 8.70 15.56
N ALA A 699 -40.42 7.84 15.19
CA ALA A 699 -40.11 6.61 15.90
C ALA A 699 -39.39 6.83 17.25
N LEU A 700 -38.76 7.98 17.46
CA LEU A 700 -38.10 8.35 18.73
C LEU A 700 -39.07 9.06 19.71
N GLU A 701 -40.15 9.63 19.16
CA GLU A 701 -41.20 10.30 19.98
C GLU A 701 -42.28 9.33 20.50
N ASN A 702 -42.36 8.13 19.92
CA ASN A 702 -43.25 7.04 20.37
C ASN A 702 -42.45 5.98 21.15
#